data_37fd8df71a34570a3dcf716962cc17ef
#
_entry.id   37fd8df71a34570a3dcf716962cc17ef
#
_cell.length_a   1.000
_cell.length_b   1.000
_cell.length_c   1.000
_cell.angle_alpha   90.00
_cell.angle_beta   90.00
_cell.angle_gamma   90.00
#
_symmetry.space_group_name_H-M   'P 1'
#
loop_
_entity.id
_entity.type
_entity.pdbx_description
1 polymer ?
#
loop_
_entity_poly.entity_id
_entity_poly.type
_entity_poly.pdbx_seq_one_letter_code
_entity_poly.pdbx_strand_id
1 'polypeptide(L)'
;MIKIYTTRILFFLSFLFFITINLQAQTQQYLHFDHGDDIVEIPAASQYIAGSNEISMTGWFYCDALSYGQGYLSFRNGGTGDGEMYLIQLANGKMECRLIINGTNYEVATADFVAVPEVWQHIAWIYDGSKVELFVDGILIGSAPASGTIASTDTPLSIGKHISPWGLATWDGGIDEVTLWSKALTQENIQQMMANELNGNEPGLELYYKFNQGVPGADNTSISKLFSEVEPGVRDGDLVNFEMTGEVSNFVGTVDNSVQVITFPAIADKLVSDAPFDLTATSSSGLTVVYEIVSGPASISGNTITLDGVIGEVMVKATQPGDGTFDAAGEIILSFQVLDPDTFVPSTEVRSPLAGDVMVPNLGPIQLAAISNIDFPDLFNVANVSFQVDGENVVAKDWGNGHYTAWWTPPAYGDYTMNVFSENNYGAVGVESITFSVVDQSANMMVNAGSEIWVYVNNTEEIVEVELPSYAGAFDQIIGNFDIACPAGGCDPWDRVSGIDIKGHNGEWYEVIRYITPYGIACNSEIDLTDFMSALQGKIAFRFRLATPGNGFLYTLNLDYQAGTPTHAYSSITKLWYETYDFGNMDNLQPTAEINAQYPDNVLAAKLKLVSTGHGWGDNNTANAAEFHEDTHHIWVDGNQTFEQHNWSDCDPNPDGCNNQNGTWFFDRAGWCPGSIAPWFDYDMSAFINQDEVTLKYVFDEDYTDFCNASNPDCQSGVTCDNCDDGFNPHLIVSSYLITLGDAPLGEVITDNENIEPKLAFHVFPNPSKGNFNIELAEQVETMKVRVFNNLGQEVFSMERENPTLLTSFELQNTASGIYIIEVHTDKGIGMEKVIVE
;
A
#
# COMPACT_ATOMS: atom_id res chain seq x y z
N MET A 1 4.35 -3.05 49.96
CA MET A 1 4.28 -4.43 49.46
C MET A 1 4.36 -4.32 47.93
N ILE A 2 5.49 -4.64 47.37
CA ILE A 2 5.80 -4.50 45.95
C ILE A 2 5.17 -5.70 45.26
N LYS A 3 4.21 -5.46 44.37
CA LYS A 3 3.71 -6.46 43.43
C LYS A 3 4.59 -6.44 42.17
N ILE A 4 5.35 -7.51 42.02
CA ILE A 4 6.16 -7.80 40.83
C ILE A 4 5.19 -8.28 39.76
N TYR A 5 5.05 -7.53 38.68
CA TYR A 5 4.42 -8.00 37.44
C TYR A 5 5.48 -8.79 36.67
N THR A 6 5.26 -10.10 36.58
CA THR A 6 6.03 -10.97 35.68
C THR A 6 5.53 -10.77 34.27
N THR A 7 6.18 -9.91 33.51
CA THR A 7 6.05 -9.82 32.05
C THR A 7 6.60 -11.15 31.48
N ARG A 8 5.74 -11.92 30.85
CA ARG A 8 6.14 -13.03 29.99
C ARG A 8 6.72 -12.44 28.71
N ILE A 9 8.04 -12.31 28.67
CA ILE A 9 8.78 -12.14 27.45
C ILE A 9 8.76 -13.51 26.75
N LEU A 10 7.95 -13.65 25.71
CA LEU A 10 8.11 -14.71 24.73
C LEU A 10 9.40 -14.39 23.96
N PHE A 11 10.47 -15.10 24.27
CA PHE A 11 11.62 -15.21 23.39
C PHE A 11 11.15 -15.97 22.14
N PHE A 12 10.90 -15.29 21.05
CA PHE A 12 10.98 -15.88 19.74
C PHE A 12 12.46 -16.20 19.49
N LEU A 13 12.88 -17.41 19.82
CA LEU A 13 14.04 -18.00 19.17
C LEU A 13 13.60 -18.26 17.72
N SER A 14 13.88 -17.32 16.84
CA SER A 14 14.02 -17.62 15.43
C SER A 14 15.20 -18.59 15.31
N PHE A 15 14.92 -19.88 15.29
CA PHE A 15 15.81 -20.85 14.69
C PHE A 15 15.86 -20.44 13.22
N LEU A 16 16.89 -19.68 12.82
CA LEU A 16 17.36 -19.67 11.45
C LEU A 16 17.77 -21.12 11.13
N PHE A 17 16.83 -21.92 10.67
CA PHE A 17 17.15 -23.02 9.79
C PHE A 17 17.69 -22.34 8.55
N PHE A 18 19.01 -22.35 8.37
CA PHE A 18 19.61 -22.30 7.06
C PHE A 18 19.10 -23.58 6.37
N ILE A 19 17.93 -23.48 5.73
CA ILE A 19 17.66 -24.33 4.59
C ILE A 19 18.73 -23.89 3.59
N THR A 20 19.79 -24.66 3.48
CA THR A 20 20.57 -24.69 2.25
C THR A 20 19.61 -25.24 1.21
N ILE A 21 18.79 -24.36 0.65
CA ILE A 21 18.29 -24.57 -0.68
C ILE A 21 19.62 -24.68 -1.46
N ASN A 22 19.98 -25.89 -1.91
CA ASN A 22 20.86 -26.02 -3.01
C ASN A 22 20.08 -25.42 -4.19
N LEU A 23 20.16 -24.10 -4.33
CA LEU A 23 19.95 -23.41 -5.58
C LEU A 23 21.05 -23.95 -6.48
N GLN A 24 20.83 -25.12 -7.08
CA GLN A 24 21.59 -25.54 -8.20
C GLN A 24 21.20 -24.54 -9.28
N ALA A 25 22.11 -23.61 -9.58
CA ALA A 25 22.03 -22.82 -10.77
C ALA A 25 21.62 -23.77 -11.90
N GLN A 26 20.65 -23.41 -12.73
CA GLN A 26 20.25 -24.19 -13.91
C GLN A 26 21.36 -24.23 -14.96
N THR A 27 22.54 -23.79 -14.63
CA THR A 27 23.70 -23.62 -15.48
C THR A 27 24.36 -24.97 -15.74
N GLN A 28 23.91 -25.61 -16.77
CA GLN A 28 24.60 -26.78 -17.28
C GLN A 28 25.63 -26.38 -18.31
N GLN A 29 25.37 -25.37 -19.10
CA GLN A 29 26.28 -24.77 -20.05
C GLN A 29 26.34 -23.26 -19.78
N TYR A 30 27.49 -22.66 -19.81
CA TYR A 30 27.75 -21.25 -19.57
C TYR A 30 28.96 -20.79 -20.39
N LEU A 31 29.19 -19.48 -20.52
CA LEU A 31 30.38 -18.90 -21.11
C LEU A 31 31.39 -18.60 -20.00
N HIS A 32 32.60 -19.14 -20.13
CA HIS A 32 33.72 -18.87 -19.22
C HIS A 32 34.59 -17.74 -19.76
N PHE A 33 34.97 -16.80 -18.91
CA PHE A 33 35.81 -15.63 -19.15
C PHE A 33 37.17 -15.85 -18.44
N ASP A 34 38.28 -15.46 -19.03
CA ASP A 34 39.64 -15.81 -18.59
C ASP A 34 40.37 -14.74 -17.78
N HIS A 35 39.68 -13.69 -17.32
CA HIS A 35 40.25 -12.50 -16.65
C HIS A 35 41.26 -11.70 -17.52
N GLY A 36 41.40 -12.05 -18.76
CA GLY A 36 42.28 -11.35 -19.73
C GLY A 36 41.55 -10.17 -20.38
N ASP A 37 41.02 -10.42 -21.55
CA ASP A 37 40.33 -9.42 -22.37
C ASP A 37 39.01 -9.94 -22.99
N ASP A 38 38.50 -11.07 -22.50
CA ASP A 38 37.18 -11.64 -22.85
C ASP A 38 36.05 -10.71 -22.53
N ILE A 39 35.19 -10.41 -23.52
CA ILE A 39 34.06 -9.48 -23.36
C ILE A 39 32.92 -9.93 -24.28
N VAL A 40 31.69 -9.74 -23.83
CA VAL A 40 30.53 -9.66 -24.74
C VAL A 40 30.09 -8.21 -24.83
N GLU A 41 30.05 -7.67 -26.05
CA GLU A 41 29.61 -6.29 -26.31
C GLU A 41 28.27 -6.29 -27.06
N ILE A 42 27.30 -5.57 -26.53
CA ILE A 42 25.99 -5.38 -27.14
C ILE A 42 25.86 -3.92 -27.59
N PRO A 43 26.11 -3.64 -28.89
CA PRO A 43 25.97 -2.29 -29.41
C PRO A 43 24.55 -1.74 -29.27
N ALA A 44 24.44 -0.44 -29.00
CA ALA A 44 23.18 0.28 -28.91
C ALA A 44 22.19 -0.23 -27.84
N ALA A 45 22.60 -1.09 -26.90
CA ALA A 45 21.71 -1.62 -25.87
C ALA A 45 21.07 -0.52 -24.99
N SER A 46 21.74 0.61 -24.81
CA SER A 46 21.21 1.75 -24.06
C SER A 46 19.92 2.35 -24.68
N GLN A 47 19.70 2.16 -25.98
CA GLN A 47 18.51 2.65 -26.66
C GLN A 47 17.25 1.91 -26.23
N TYR A 48 17.37 0.65 -25.76
CA TYR A 48 16.23 -0.15 -25.32
C TYR A 48 15.66 0.31 -23.97
N ILE A 49 16.43 1.06 -23.20
CA ILE A 49 16.08 1.53 -21.87
C ILE A 49 16.09 3.06 -21.75
N ALA A 50 16.41 3.79 -22.83
CA ALA A 50 16.44 5.24 -22.84
C ALA A 50 15.03 5.82 -22.62
N GLY A 51 14.91 6.83 -21.75
CA GLY A 51 13.63 7.43 -21.39
C GLY A 51 12.82 6.63 -20.36
N SER A 52 13.32 5.45 -19.94
CA SER A 52 12.67 4.70 -18.87
C SER A 52 13.04 5.28 -17.49
N ASN A 53 12.08 5.23 -16.58
CA ASN A 53 12.29 5.48 -15.15
C ASN A 53 12.38 4.19 -14.32
N GLU A 54 12.42 3.03 -14.97
CA GLU A 54 12.54 1.72 -14.35
C GLU A 54 13.42 0.84 -15.19
N ILE A 55 14.34 0.10 -14.58
CA ILE A 55 15.13 -0.96 -15.26
C ILE A 55 15.50 -2.07 -14.29
N SER A 56 15.84 -3.23 -14.86
CA SER A 56 16.50 -4.32 -14.14
C SER A 56 17.57 -4.96 -14.98
N MET A 57 18.68 -5.34 -14.35
CA MET A 57 19.73 -6.18 -14.94
C MET A 57 19.96 -7.37 -14.03
N THR A 58 19.95 -8.58 -14.58
CA THR A 58 20.18 -9.79 -13.80
C THR A 58 21.08 -10.78 -14.53
N GLY A 59 21.64 -11.73 -13.79
CA GLY A 59 22.39 -12.85 -14.35
C GLY A 59 22.91 -13.77 -13.28
N TRP A 60 23.40 -14.95 -13.71
CA TRP A 60 24.14 -15.88 -12.88
C TRP A 60 25.64 -15.69 -13.11
N PHE A 61 26.40 -15.65 -12.03
CA PHE A 61 27.84 -15.38 -12.06
C PHE A 61 28.55 -16.36 -11.14
N TYR A 62 29.61 -16.99 -11.69
CA TYR A 62 30.51 -17.87 -10.97
C TYR A 62 31.91 -17.25 -11.01
N CYS A 63 32.41 -16.79 -9.88
CA CYS A 63 33.70 -16.14 -9.77
C CYS A 63 34.77 -17.20 -9.46
N ASP A 64 35.82 -17.37 -10.31
CA ASP A 64 36.89 -18.29 -10.02
C ASP A 64 37.76 -17.80 -8.87
N ALA A 65 38.08 -16.50 -8.87
CA ALA A 65 38.83 -15.87 -7.80
C ALA A 65 38.44 -14.42 -7.57
N LEU A 66 38.42 -14.01 -6.30
CA LEU A 66 38.21 -12.59 -5.97
C LEU A 66 39.41 -11.76 -6.35
N SER A 67 39.21 -10.75 -7.19
CA SER A 67 40.24 -9.76 -7.54
C SER A 67 39.72 -8.35 -7.37
N TYR A 68 40.57 -7.33 -7.41
CA TYR A 68 40.13 -5.95 -7.33
C TYR A 68 39.53 -5.51 -8.66
N GLY A 69 38.24 -5.22 -8.66
CA GLY A 69 37.57 -4.66 -9.81
C GLY A 69 37.28 -5.64 -10.92
N GLN A 70 36.30 -6.52 -10.76
CA GLN A 70 35.75 -7.36 -11.82
C GLN A 70 34.40 -6.83 -12.27
N GLY A 71 34.17 -6.68 -13.59
CA GLY A 71 32.93 -6.18 -14.17
C GLY A 71 31.95 -7.29 -14.45
N TYR A 72 30.75 -7.22 -13.88
CA TYR A 72 29.64 -8.09 -14.24
C TYR A 72 28.92 -7.57 -15.49
N LEU A 73 28.28 -6.41 -15.36
CA LEU A 73 27.47 -5.75 -16.40
C LEU A 73 27.74 -4.23 -16.36
N SER A 74 27.99 -3.61 -17.52
CA SER A 74 28.37 -2.21 -17.53
C SER A 74 28.02 -1.46 -18.82
N PHE A 75 27.33 -0.33 -18.67
CA PHE A 75 27.20 0.72 -19.69
C PHE A 75 28.22 1.85 -19.45
N ARG A 76 29.45 1.53 -19.20
CA ARG A 76 30.48 2.52 -18.90
C ARG A 76 31.75 2.30 -19.71
N ASN A 77 32.25 3.37 -20.30
CA ASN A 77 33.47 3.39 -21.08
C ASN A 77 34.45 4.50 -20.62
N GLY A 78 34.81 4.47 -19.34
CA GLY A 78 35.79 5.39 -18.76
C GLY A 78 35.27 6.79 -18.41
N GLY A 79 34.04 7.10 -18.75
CA GLY A 79 33.33 8.35 -18.46
C GLY A 79 32.61 8.38 -17.12
N THR A 80 31.86 9.47 -16.92
CA THR A 80 30.92 9.67 -15.80
C THR A 80 29.69 10.43 -16.30
N GLY A 81 29.21 10.05 -17.50
CA GLY A 81 28.07 10.72 -18.16
C GLY A 81 26.72 10.21 -17.68
N ASP A 82 25.68 10.98 -17.99
CA ASP A 82 24.30 10.57 -17.74
C ASP A 82 23.94 9.28 -18.48
N GLY A 83 23.16 8.40 -17.86
CA GLY A 83 22.79 7.11 -18.40
C GLY A 83 23.86 6.04 -18.22
N GLU A 84 25.05 6.37 -17.71
CA GLU A 84 26.03 5.35 -17.35
C GLU A 84 25.59 4.56 -16.11
N MET A 85 25.71 3.25 -16.19
CA MET A 85 25.38 2.34 -15.09
C MET A 85 26.26 1.12 -15.11
N TYR A 86 26.44 0.51 -13.94
CA TYR A 86 27.23 -0.70 -13.83
C TYR A 86 26.94 -1.53 -12.58
N LEU A 87 27.32 -2.79 -12.66
CA LEU A 87 27.42 -3.73 -11.56
C LEU A 87 28.83 -4.33 -11.58
N ILE A 88 29.56 -4.19 -10.49
CA ILE A 88 30.97 -4.65 -10.37
C ILE A 88 31.22 -5.31 -9.03
N GLN A 89 32.24 -6.17 -9.01
CA GLN A 89 32.89 -6.65 -7.81
C GLN A 89 34.09 -5.78 -7.47
N LEU A 90 34.22 -5.42 -6.22
CA LEU A 90 35.39 -4.73 -5.67
C LEU A 90 36.25 -5.71 -4.83
N ALA A 91 37.32 -5.18 -4.24
CA ALA A 91 38.19 -5.93 -3.35
C ALA A 91 37.36 -6.64 -2.23
N ASN A 92 37.84 -7.81 -1.79
CA ASN A 92 37.26 -8.62 -0.73
C ASN A 92 35.82 -9.11 -1.02
N GLY A 93 35.40 -9.23 -2.29
CA GLY A 93 34.04 -9.69 -2.62
C GLY A 93 32.94 -8.69 -2.28
N LYS A 94 33.26 -7.43 -2.12
CA LYS A 94 32.30 -6.34 -2.06
C LYS A 94 31.67 -6.13 -3.44
N MET A 95 30.37 -5.93 -3.53
CA MET A 95 29.68 -5.59 -4.76
C MET A 95 29.25 -4.12 -4.75
N GLU A 96 29.28 -3.50 -5.91
CA GLU A 96 28.81 -2.13 -6.12
C GLU A 96 27.96 -2.06 -7.38
N CYS A 97 26.79 -1.45 -7.29
CA CYS A 97 26.02 -1.01 -8.45
C CYS A 97 25.84 0.49 -8.42
N ARG A 98 25.86 1.10 -9.60
CA ARG A 98 25.74 2.56 -9.75
C ARG A 98 24.90 2.92 -10.96
N LEU A 99 24.15 4.02 -10.82
CA LEU A 99 23.38 4.66 -11.88
C LEU A 99 23.67 6.18 -11.85
N ILE A 100 23.84 6.80 -13.00
CA ILE A 100 24.02 8.25 -13.13
C ILE A 100 22.83 8.83 -13.88
N ILE A 101 22.09 9.70 -13.21
CA ILE A 101 20.95 10.43 -13.78
C ILE A 101 21.14 11.92 -13.50
N ASN A 102 21.04 12.75 -14.52
CA ASN A 102 21.19 14.21 -14.43
C ASN A 102 22.47 14.64 -13.67
N GLY A 103 23.58 13.94 -13.90
CA GLY A 103 24.87 14.18 -13.24
C GLY A 103 24.92 13.73 -11.77
N THR A 104 23.87 13.13 -11.24
CA THR A 104 23.83 12.60 -9.86
C THR A 104 24.15 11.11 -9.85
N ASN A 105 25.08 10.71 -8.98
CA ASN A 105 25.42 9.31 -8.74
C ASN A 105 24.50 8.70 -7.70
N TYR A 106 23.80 7.63 -8.07
CA TYR A 106 23.05 6.77 -7.16
C TYR A 106 23.79 5.44 -7.04
N GLU A 107 24.18 5.07 -5.84
CA GLU A 107 25.07 3.95 -5.60
C GLU A 107 24.59 3.08 -4.44
N VAL A 108 24.66 1.74 -4.64
CA VAL A 108 24.58 0.76 -3.57
C VAL A 108 25.87 0.00 -3.53
N ALA A 109 26.53 0.00 -2.37
CA ALA A 109 27.73 -0.78 -2.11
C ALA A 109 27.51 -1.70 -0.91
N THR A 110 27.84 -2.99 -1.07
CA THR A 110 27.62 -4.01 -0.03
C THR A 110 28.73 -4.02 1.02
N ALA A 111 28.57 -4.85 2.04
CA ALA A 111 29.66 -5.25 2.92
C ALA A 111 30.70 -6.11 2.15
N ASP A 112 31.84 -6.37 2.76
CA ASP A 112 32.85 -7.31 2.24
C ASP A 112 32.27 -8.75 2.26
N PHE A 113 32.79 -9.61 1.39
CA PHE A 113 32.48 -11.04 1.29
C PHE A 113 31.04 -11.38 0.88
N VAL A 114 30.38 -10.51 0.12
CA VAL A 114 29.07 -10.82 -0.49
C VAL A 114 29.25 -11.65 -1.76
N ALA A 115 30.24 -11.32 -2.62
CA ALA A 115 30.65 -12.21 -3.70
C ALA A 115 31.43 -13.38 -3.11
N VAL A 116 31.05 -14.60 -3.43
CA VAL A 116 31.65 -15.83 -2.94
C VAL A 116 32.33 -16.56 -4.11
N PRO A 117 33.66 -16.77 -4.08
CA PRO A 117 34.33 -17.48 -5.15
C PRO A 117 33.96 -18.97 -5.20
N GLU A 118 34.02 -19.57 -6.39
CA GLU A 118 33.70 -20.98 -6.65
C GLU A 118 32.25 -21.36 -6.31
N VAL A 119 31.33 -20.36 -6.31
CA VAL A 119 29.88 -20.55 -6.07
C VAL A 119 29.09 -19.73 -7.09
N TRP A 120 28.12 -20.34 -7.75
CA TRP A 120 27.16 -19.60 -8.56
C TRP A 120 26.29 -18.73 -7.69
N GLN A 121 26.18 -17.45 -8.04
CA GLN A 121 25.31 -16.49 -7.40
C GLN A 121 24.44 -15.79 -8.43
N HIS A 122 23.15 -15.70 -8.18
CA HIS A 122 22.25 -14.86 -8.98
C HIS A 122 22.31 -13.44 -8.48
N ILE A 123 22.62 -12.49 -9.34
CA ILE A 123 22.72 -11.08 -8.99
C ILE A 123 21.67 -10.32 -9.79
N ALA A 124 20.90 -9.46 -9.11
CA ALA A 124 19.94 -8.59 -9.74
C ALA A 124 20.12 -7.16 -9.23
N TRP A 125 20.21 -6.22 -10.16
CA TRP A 125 20.27 -4.80 -9.93
C TRP A 125 19.02 -4.14 -10.50
N ILE A 126 18.28 -3.40 -9.66
CA ILE A 126 16.96 -2.86 -9.95
C ILE A 126 16.95 -1.37 -9.70
N TYR A 127 16.36 -0.60 -10.62
CA TYR A 127 15.95 0.79 -10.42
C TYR A 127 14.44 0.87 -10.66
N ASP A 128 13.66 1.34 -9.68
CA ASP A 128 12.19 1.37 -9.71
C ASP A 128 11.61 2.79 -9.83
N GLY A 129 12.45 3.78 -10.21
CA GLY A 129 12.07 5.19 -10.29
C GLY A 129 12.21 5.95 -8.98
N SER A 130 12.29 5.27 -7.85
CA SER A 130 12.41 5.87 -6.52
C SER A 130 13.68 5.45 -5.77
N LYS A 131 14.26 4.29 -6.12
CA LYS A 131 15.43 3.71 -5.46
C LYS A 131 16.18 2.78 -6.40
N VAL A 132 17.46 2.58 -6.10
CA VAL A 132 18.31 1.51 -6.65
C VAL A 132 18.42 0.42 -5.59
N GLU A 133 18.26 -0.85 -6.02
CA GLU A 133 18.32 -2.02 -5.16
C GLU A 133 19.27 -3.08 -5.74
N LEU A 134 19.99 -3.76 -4.86
CA LEU A 134 20.87 -4.87 -5.20
C LEU A 134 20.43 -6.13 -4.48
N PHE A 135 20.14 -7.18 -5.26
CA PHE A 135 19.78 -8.50 -4.75
C PHE A 135 20.87 -9.50 -5.07
N VAL A 136 21.14 -10.40 -4.14
CA VAL A 136 22.01 -11.56 -4.33
C VAL A 136 21.21 -12.80 -3.90
N ASP A 137 21.14 -13.80 -4.78
CA ASP A 137 20.38 -15.04 -4.57
C ASP A 137 18.92 -14.77 -4.15
N GLY A 138 18.31 -13.77 -4.82
CA GLY A 138 16.92 -13.36 -4.56
C GLY A 138 16.70 -12.64 -3.22
N ILE A 139 17.76 -12.29 -2.49
CA ILE A 139 17.70 -11.58 -1.21
C ILE A 139 18.17 -10.14 -1.40
N LEU A 140 17.38 -9.16 -0.93
CA LEU A 140 17.79 -7.74 -0.95
C LEU A 140 18.98 -7.53 -0.02
N ILE A 141 20.11 -7.07 -0.58
CA ILE A 141 21.36 -6.83 0.14
C ILE A 141 21.57 -5.34 0.42
N GLY A 142 21.07 -4.46 -0.44
CA GLY A 142 21.21 -3.02 -0.25
C GLY A 142 20.25 -2.22 -1.11
N SER A 143 19.94 -1.01 -0.65
CA SER A 143 19.06 -0.06 -1.35
C SER A 143 19.53 1.37 -1.11
N ALA A 144 19.37 2.24 -2.10
CA ALA A 144 19.63 3.68 -2.00
C ALA A 144 18.57 4.47 -2.77
N PRO A 145 18.04 5.59 -2.24
CA PRO A 145 17.09 6.43 -2.95
C PRO A 145 17.69 6.95 -4.26
N ALA A 146 16.88 6.94 -5.32
CA ALA A 146 17.28 7.42 -6.65
C ALA A 146 16.04 7.89 -7.41
N SER A 147 16.17 8.89 -8.28
CA SER A 147 15.03 9.37 -9.06
C SER A 147 15.45 9.96 -10.40
N GLY A 148 14.54 9.94 -11.36
CA GLY A 148 14.69 10.53 -12.68
C GLY A 148 14.67 9.49 -13.81
N THR A 149 14.75 9.97 -15.06
CA THR A 149 14.75 9.18 -16.28
C THR A 149 16.16 8.82 -16.74
N ILE A 150 16.33 7.62 -17.28
CA ILE A 150 17.61 7.13 -17.78
C ILE A 150 17.87 7.74 -19.16
N ALA A 151 18.99 8.46 -19.30
CA ALA A 151 19.42 9.01 -20.58
C ALA A 151 19.98 7.90 -21.47
N SER A 152 19.84 8.07 -22.79
CA SER A 152 20.59 7.25 -23.75
C SER A 152 22.09 7.58 -23.67
N THR A 153 22.90 6.55 -23.75
CA THR A 153 24.36 6.69 -23.88
C THR A 153 24.83 6.00 -25.17
N ASP A 154 25.93 6.48 -25.76
CA ASP A 154 26.55 5.81 -26.91
C ASP A 154 27.39 4.59 -26.48
N THR A 155 27.44 4.30 -25.19
CA THR A 155 28.24 3.20 -24.65
C THR A 155 27.47 1.88 -24.82
N PRO A 156 28.11 0.81 -25.40
CA PRO A 156 27.48 -0.51 -25.45
C PRO A 156 27.29 -1.09 -24.05
N LEU A 157 26.34 -2.01 -23.88
CA LEU A 157 26.36 -2.89 -22.74
C LEU A 157 27.53 -3.87 -22.88
N SER A 158 28.40 -3.91 -21.88
CA SER A 158 29.47 -4.89 -21.77
C SER A 158 29.13 -5.93 -20.71
N ILE A 159 29.22 -7.22 -21.03
CA ILE A 159 29.16 -8.33 -20.09
C ILE A 159 30.60 -8.80 -19.86
N GLY A 160 30.98 -9.01 -18.60
CA GLY A 160 32.34 -9.42 -18.23
C GLY A 160 33.37 -8.27 -18.18
N LYS A 161 32.94 -7.01 -18.35
CA LYS A 161 33.84 -5.87 -18.41
C LYS A 161 33.27 -4.63 -17.71
N HIS A 162 34.18 -3.88 -17.08
CA HIS A 162 33.93 -2.50 -16.63
C HIS A 162 35.15 -1.62 -16.92
N ILE A 163 34.94 -0.48 -17.56
CA ILE A 163 36.01 0.51 -17.78
C ILE A 163 35.75 1.71 -16.89
N SER A 164 36.63 1.93 -15.93
CA SER A 164 36.60 3.11 -15.06
C SER A 164 37.68 4.12 -15.49
N PRO A 165 37.68 5.37 -14.99
CA PRO A 165 38.81 6.31 -15.16
C PRO A 165 40.14 5.78 -14.62
N TRP A 166 40.08 4.71 -13.80
CA TRP A 166 41.25 4.12 -13.14
C TRP A 166 41.78 2.84 -13.85
N GLY A 167 41.08 2.34 -14.87
CA GLY A 167 41.51 1.19 -15.66
C GLY A 167 40.37 0.26 -16.05
N LEU A 168 40.77 -0.81 -16.73
CA LEU A 168 39.92 -1.93 -17.17
C LEU A 168 39.78 -2.96 -16.03
N ALA A 169 38.56 -3.45 -15.83
CA ALA A 169 38.24 -4.55 -14.93
C ALA A 169 37.47 -5.61 -15.69
N THR A 170 38.06 -6.81 -15.86
CA THR A 170 37.51 -7.95 -16.59
C THR A 170 37.03 -9.03 -15.62
N TRP A 171 36.12 -9.87 -16.07
CA TRP A 171 35.58 -10.99 -15.31
C TRP A 171 36.51 -12.21 -15.35
N ASP A 172 36.51 -13.01 -14.27
CA ASP A 172 37.23 -14.26 -14.12
C ASP A 172 36.25 -15.34 -13.67
N GLY A 173 35.81 -16.21 -14.62
CA GLY A 173 34.85 -17.25 -14.31
C GLY A 173 33.63 -17.34 -15.24
N GLY A 174 32.58 -18.02 -14.78
CA GLY A 174 31.38 -18.30 -15.58
C GLY A 174 30.35 -17.18 -15.53
N ILE A 175 29.65 -16.97 -16.64
CA ILE A 175 28.45 -16.09 -16.73
C ILE A 175 27.35 -16.85 -17.47
N ASP A 176 26.10 -16.69 -16.99
CA ASP A 176 24.92 -17.34 -17.54
C ASP A 176 23.64 -16.55 -17.30
N GLU A 177 22.60 -16.80 -18.11
CA GLU A 177 21.23 -16.27 -17.93
C GLU A 177 21.17 -14.74 -17.74
N VAL A 178 21.89 -13.97 -18.54
CA VAL A 178 21.91 -12.50 -18.43
C VAL A 178 20.69 -11.88 -19.07
N THR A 179 20.01 -10.99 -18.32
CA THR A 179 18.83 -10.24 -18.78
C THR A 179 18.96 -8.73 -18.59
N LEU A 180 18.32 -7.97 -19.47
CA LEU A 180 18.07 -6.54 -19.34
C LEU A 180 16.57 -6.28 -19.52
N TRP A 181 16.00 -5.48 -18.63
CA TRP A 181 14.57 -5.14 -18.63
C TRP A 181 14.35 -3.63 -18.63
N SER A 182 13.31 -3.19 -19.33
CA SER A 182 12.81 -1.80 -19.28
C SER A 182 11.79 -1.57 -18.16
N LYS A 183 11.74 -2.42 -17.16
CA LYS A 183 10.88 -2.36 -15.97
C LYS A 183 11.62 -2.79 -14.71
N ALA A 184 11.12 -2.39 -13.55
CA ALA A 184 11.58 -2.87 -12.25
C ALA A 184 11.00 -4.27 -11.96
N LEU A 185 11.87 -5.24 -11.70
CA LEU A 185 11.49 -6.59 -11.26
C LEU A 185 11.25 -6.59 -9.75
N THR A 186 10.20 -7.29 -9.33
CA THR A 186 9.97 -7.55 -7.90
C THR A 186 10.88 -8.67 -7.40
N GLN A 187 11.07 -8.77 -6.09
CA GLN A 187 11.82 -9.88 -5.48
C GLN A 187 11.23 -11.23 -5.90
N GLU A 188 9.92 -11.36 -6.00
CA GLU A 188 9.26 -12.59 -6.46
C GLU A 188 9.61 -12.91 -7.92
N ASN A 189 9.61 -11.91 -8.81
CA ASN A 189 10.05 -12.12 -10.20
C ASN A 189 11.50 -12.61 -10.27
N ILE A 190 12.40 -12.04 -9.46
CA ILE A 190 13.79 -12.47 -9.39
C ILE A 190 13.87 -13.93 -8.94
N GLN A 191 13.15 -14.32 -7.88
CA GLN A 191 13.13 -15.69 -7.39
C GLN A 191 12.52 -16.68 -8.38
N GLN A 192 11.50 -16.28 -9.14
CA GLN A 192 10.94 -17.10 -10.23
C GLN A 192 11.95 -17.32 -11.37
N MET A 193 12.70 -16.28 -11.75
CA MET A 193 13.75 -16.38 -12.77
C MET A 193 14.92 -17.26 -12.31
N MET A 194 15.23 -17.26 -11.03
CA MET A 194 16.26 -18.15 -10.48
C MET A 194 15.87 -19.63 -10.57
N ALA A 195 14.57 -19.92 -10.63
CA ALA A 195 14.03 -21.28 -10.66
C ALA A 195 13.66 -21.76 -12.07
N ASN A 196 13.47 -20.85 -13.03
CA ASN A 196 12.96 -21.17 -14.35
C ASN A 196 13.62 -20.30 -15.43
N GLU A 197 13.96 -20.91 -16.58
CA GLU A 197 14.35 -20.15 -17.76
C GLU A 197 13.19 -19.32 -18.30
N LEU A 198 13.53 -18.16 -18.88
CA LEU A 198 12.57 -17.31 -19.59
C LEU A 198 12.33 -17.83 -21.02
N ASN A 199 11.20 -17.37 -21.59
CA ASN A 199 10.83 -17.73 -22.96
C ASN A 199 11.35 -16.71 -24.01
N GLY A 200 11.87 -15.55 -23.57
CA GLY A 200 12.36 -14.48 -24.45
C GLY A 200 11.27 -13.53 -24.97
N ASN A 201 10.02 -13.66 -24.51
CA ASN A 201 8.90 -12.82 -24.93
C ASN A 201 8.16 -12.15 -23.77
N GLU A 202 8.75 -12.14 -22.59
CA GLU A 202 8.19 -11.53 -21.39
C GLU A 202 8.04 -10.00 -21.55
N PRO A 203 6.93 -9.40 -21.12
CA PRO A 203 6.72 -7.96 -21.23
C PRO A 203 7.78 -7.14 -20.51
N GLY A 204 8.47 -6.26 -21.24
CA GLY A 204 9.53 -5.40 -20.74
C GLY A 204 10.91 -6.08 -20.69
N LEU A 205 11.04 -7.31 -21.17
CA LEU A 205 12.33 -7.95 -21.39
C LEU A 205 12.95 -7.40 -22.68
N GLU A 206 14.12 -6.79 -22.58
CA GLU A 206 14.82 -6.16 -23.70
C GLU A 206 15.97 -7.01 -24.24
N LEU A 207 16.69 -7.69 -23.36
CA LEU A 207 17.77 -8.63 -23.72
C LEU A 207 17.69 -9.87 -22.85
N TYR A 208 17.96 -11.03 -23.45
CA TYR A 208 18.10 -12.27 -22.73
C TYR A 208 19.09 -13.19 -23.44
N TYR A 209 20.17 -13.56 -22.75
CA TYR A 209 21.21 -14.46 -23.22
C TYR A 209 21.30 -15.69 -22.34
N LYS A 210 21.09 -16.86 -22.92
CA LYS A 210 21.11 -18.16 -22.23
C LYS A 210 22.50 -18.78 -22.15
N PHE A 211 23.47 -18.30 -22.92
CA PHE A 211 24.82 -18.86 -23.02
C PHE A 211 24.89 -20.34 -23.37
N ASN A 212 23.82 -20.91 -23.92
CA ASN A 212 23.64 -22.33 -24.23
C ASN A 212 24.01 -22.69 -25.69
N GLN A 213 24.82 -21.88 -26.34
CA GLN A 213 25.28 -22.12 -27.71
C GLN A 213 26.69 -22.77 -27.74
N GLY A 214 27.03 -23.37 -28.88
CA GLY A 214 28.29 -24.07 -29.00
C GLY A 214 28.29 -25.47 -28.39
N VAL A 215 29.45 -26.09 -28.34
CA VAL A 215 29.68 -27.41 -27.74
C VAL A 215 30.66 -27.25 -26.58
N PRO A 216 30.28 -27.61 -25.35
CA PRO A 216 31.10 -27.37 -24.17
C PRO A 216 32.53 -27.97 -24.32
N GLY A 217 33.54 -27.13 -24.06
CA GLY A 217 34.93 -27.50 -24.13
C GLY A 217 35.48 -27.86 -25.53
N ALA A 218 34.67 -27.76 -26.59
CA ALA A 218 35.10 -28.09 -27.95
C ALA A 218 35.65 -26.86 -28.70
N ASP A 219 35.91 -27.03 -30.00
CA ASP A 219 36.28 -25.94 -30.90
C ASP A 219 35.00 -25.18 -31.33
N ASN A 220 34.79 -24.01 -30.77
CA ASN A 220 33.70 -23.08 -31.03
C ASN A 220 34.18 -21.82 -31.78
N THR A 221 35.35 -21.80 -32.37
CA THR A 221 35.97 -20.63 -33.03
C THR A 221 35.14 -20.05 -34.19
N SER A 222 34.16 -20.80 -34.70
CA SER A 222 33.19 -20.32 -35.69
C SER A 222 32.08 -19.46 -35.11
N ILE A 223 31.93 -19.39 -33.78
CA ILE A 223 30.90 -18.62 -33.06
C ILE A 223 31.49 -17.27 -32.69
N SER A 224 31.04 -16.23 -33.33
CA SER A 224 31.47 -14.82 -33.05
C SER A 224 30.40 -13.97 -32.42
N LYS A 225 29.19 -14.52 -32.21
CA LYS A 225 28.03 -13.82 -31.63
C LYS A 225 27.42 -14.66 -30.52
N LEU A 226 27.00 -13.98 -29.46
CA LEU A 226 26.11 -14.53 -28.45
C LEU A 226 24.68 -14.18 -28.85
N PHE A 227 23.85 -15.18 -29.10
CA PHE A 227 22.52 -14.97 -29.60
C PHE A 227 21.58 -14.55 -28.46
N SER A 228 20.77 -13.51 -28.73
CA SER A 228 19.70 -13.08 -27.83
C SER A 228 18.44 -13.88 -28.12
N GLU A 229 17.70 -14.27 -27.06
CA GLU A 229 16.36 -14.86 -27.18
C GLU A 229 15.31 -13.78 -27.55
N VAL A 230 15.65 -12.51 -27.36
CA VAL A 230 14.82 -11.35 -27.75
C VAL A 230 15.32 -10.84 -29.10
N GLU A 231 14.49 -10.89 -30.14
CA GLU A 231 14.82 -10.46 -31.51
C GLU A 231 16.20 -11.03 -32.02
N PRO A 232 16.34 -12.35 -32.14
CA PRO A 232 17.59 -12.97 -32.58
C PRO A 232 18.10 -12.37 -33.89
N GLY A 233 19.43 -12.19 -33.97
CA GLY A 233 20.06 -11.56 -35.10
C GLY A 233 20.05 -10.02 -35.11
N VAL A 234 19.22 -9.39 -34.28
CA VAL A 234 19.12 -7.93 -34.12
C VAL A 234 19.78 -7.49 -32.82
N ARG A 235 19.51 -8.21 -31.74
CA ARG A 235 19.99 -7.89 -30.39
C ARG A 235 21.11 -8.81 -29.90
N ASP A 236 21.82 -9.49 -30.84
CA ASP A 236 22.93 -10.36 -30.52
C ASP A 236 24.16 -9.59 -30.01
N GLY A 237 24.89 -10.18 -29.07
CA GLY A 237 26.15 -9.65 -28.57
C GLY A 237 27.35 -10.10 -29.38
N ASP A 238 28.37 -9.25 -29.51
CA ASP A 238 29.65 -9.59 -30.10
C ASP A 238 30.53 -10.29 -29.05
N LEU A 239 31.01 -11.52 -29.37
CA LEU A 239 32.04 -12.20 -28.60
C LEU A 239 33.41 -11.64 -29.01
N VAL A 240 34.09 -10.97 -28.07
CA VAL A 240 35.33 -10.24 -28.33
C VAL A 240 36.46 -10.89 -27.53
N ASN A 241 37.52 -11.24 -28.21
CA ASN A 241 38.77 -11.82 -27.70
C ASN A 241 38.67 -13.23 -27.09
N PHE A 242 37.54 -13.89 -27.10
CA PHE A 242 37.43 -15.29 -26.65
C PHE A 242 38.27 -16.23 -27.48
N GLU A 243 39.02 -17.16 -26.84
CA GLU A 243 39.79 -18.21 -27.51
C GLU A 243 38.90 -19.26 -28.18
N MET A 244 37.69 -19.50 -27.63
CA MET A 244 36.65 -20.40 -28.12
C MET A 244 37.12 -21.85 -28.30
N THR A 245 38.11 -22.27 -27.51
CA THR A 245 38.62 -23.66 -27.46
C THR A 245 39.00 -24.05 -26.04
N GLY A 246 38.76 -25.30 -25.63
CA GLY A 246 39.09 -25.78 -24.28
C GLY A 246 38.07 -25.35 -23.22
N GLU A 247 38.49 -25.40 -21.94
CA GLU A 247 37.64 -25.25 -20.77
C GLU A 247 37.67 -23.81 -20.22
N VAL A 248 38.36 -22.86 -20.84
CA VAL A 248 38.51 -21.48 -20.44
C VAL A 248 38.34 -20.60 -21.66
N SER A 249 37.77 -19.38 -21.53
CA SER A 249 37.51 -18.46 -22.65
C SER A 249 36.65 -19.12 -23.75
N ASN A 250 35.64 -19.90 -23.33
CA ASN A 250 34.81 -20.73 -24.20
C ASN A 250 33.47 -21.09 -23.54
N PHE A 251 32.57 -21.66 -24.31
CA PHE A 251 31.42 -22.35 -23.77
C PHE A 251 31.87 -23.65 -23.08
N VAL A 252 31.49 -23.82 -21.84
CA VAL A 252 31.85 -24.95 -20.97
C VAL A 252 30.64 -25.51 -20.22
N GLY A 253 30.81 -26.62 -19.51
CA GLY A 253 29.73 -27.29 -18.77
C GLY A 253 29.22 -28.54 -19.48
N THR A 254 27.99 -28.91 -19.26
CA THR A 254 27.37 -30.13 -19.82
C THR A 254 26.08 -29.79 -20.53
N VAL A 255 25.84 -30.37 -21.69
CA VAL A 255 24.49 -30.31 -22.32
C VAL A 255 23.60 -31.34 -21.61
N ASP A 256 22.66 -30.93 -20.86
CA ASP A 256 21.74 -31.83 -20.18
C ASP A 256 20.29 -31.53 -20.58
N ASN A 257 19.66 -32.51 -21.20
CA ASN A 257 18.22 -32.49 -21.52
C ASN A 257 17.40 -33.22 -20.44
N SER A 258 18.00 -33.57 -19.30
CA SER A 258 17.41 -34.42 -18.28
C SER A 258 16.85 -33.65 -17.06
N VAL A 259 17.13 -32.34 -16.94
CA VAL A 259 16.66 -31.54 -15.81
C VAL A 259 15.14 -31.37 -15.85
N GLN A 260 14.53 -31.56 -14.71
CA GLN A 260 13.11 -31.31 -14.51
C GLN A 260 12.85 -30.56 -13.21
N VAL A 261 11.78 -29.79 -13.19
CA VAL A 261 11.32 -29.03 -12.01
C VAL A 261 9.90 -29.42 -11.62
N ILE A 262 9.60 -29.36 -10.34
CA ILE A 262 8.25 -29.55 -9.80
C ILE A 262 7.60 -28.19 -9.62
N THR A 263 6.39 -28.03 -10.14
CA THR A 263 5.50 -26.93 -9.78
C THR A 263 4.48 -27.46 -8.77
N PHE A 264 4.54 -26.95 -7.53
CA PHE A 264 3.62 -27.36 -6.47
C PHE A 264 2.82 -26.13 -6.01
N PRO A 265 1.53 -26.03 -6.40
CA PRO A 265 0.68 -24.92 -5.96
C PRO A 265 0.53 -24.89 -4.44
N ALA A 266 0.37 -23.70 -3.86
CA ALA A 266 0.09 -23.53 -2.45
C ALA A 266 -1.14 -24.35 -2.05
N ILE A 267 -1.08 -24.97 -0.87
CA ILE A 267 -2.18 -25.72 -0.30
C ILE A 267 -2.93 -24.80 0.66
N ALA A 268 -4.19 -24.53 0.37
CA ALA A 268 -5.03 -23.74 1.27
C ALA A 268 -5.24 -24.43 2.61
N ASP A 269 -5.37 -23.68 3.68
CA ASP A 269 -5.71 -24.16 5.01
C ASP A 269 -7.04 -24.95 4.98
N LYS A 270 -7.19 -25.89 5.90
CA LYS A 270 -8.29 -26.85 5.92
C LYS A 270 -8.97 -26.90 7.28
N LEU A 271 -10.24 -27.28 7.25
CA LEU A 271 -10.94 -27.61 8.48
C LEU A 271 -10.76 -29.10 8.84
N VAL A 272 -10.77 -29.42 10.13
CA VAL A 272 -10.72 -30.80 10.61
C VAL A 272 -11.80 -31.70 10.01
N SER A 273 -12.91 -31.11 9.56
CA SER A 273 -14.06 -31.79 8.95
C SER A 273 -14.00 -31.89 7.44
N ASP A 274 -13.00 -31.32 6.79
CA ASP A 274 -12.91 -31.33 5.33
C ASP A 274 -12.74 -32.75 4.80
N ALA A 275 -13.36 -32.99 3.64
CA ALA A 275 -13.20 -34.24 2.94
C ALA A 275 -11.76 -34.42 2.41
N PRO A 276 -11.34 -35.67 2.17
CA PRO A 276 -10.07 -35.91 1.49
C PRO A 276 -9.96 -35.13 0.17
N PHE A 277 -8.79 -34.58 -0.12
CA PHE A 277 -8.54 -33.77 -1.30
C PHE A 277 -7.25 -34.17 -2.00
N ASP A 278 -7.16 -33.87 -3.31
CA ASP A 278 -6.03 -34.23 -4.13
C ASP A 278 -5.02 -33.09 -4.27
N LEU A 279 -3.75 -33.44 -4.23
CA LEU A 279 -2.64 -32.57 -4.56
C LEU A 279 -2.45 -32.53 -6.08
N THR A 280 -2.05 -31.37 -6.60
CA THR A 280 -1.99 -31.09 -8.05
C THR A 280 -0.60 -30.66 -8.52
N ALA A 281 0.47 -31.03 -7.81
CA ALA A 281 1.82 -30.71 -8.30
C ALA A 281 2.09 -31.40 -9.63
N THR A 282 2.81 -30.72 -10.50
CA THR A 282 3.24 -31.22 -11.81
C THR A 282 4.76 -31.18 -11.93
N SER A 283 5.31 -31.99 -12.79
CA SER A 283 6.72 -31.86 -13.20
C SER A 283 6.83 -31.39 -14.65
N SER A 284 7.87 -30.63 -14.98
CA SER A 284 8.12 -30.13 -16.33
C SER A 284 8.37 -31.26 -17.33
N SER A 285 8.82 -32.44 -16.85
CA SER A 285 9.00 -33.65 -17.65
C SER A 285 7.70 -34.39 -17.96
N GLY A 286 6.59 -34.05 -17.28
CA GLY A 286 5.34 -34.81 -17.33
C GLY A 286 5.37 -36.12 -16.55
N LEU A 287 6.48 -36.43 -15.85
CA LEU A 287 6.54 -37.58 -14.96
C LEU A 287 5.73 -37.38 -13.70
N THR A 288 5.21 -38.47 -13.13
CA THR A 288 4.32 -38.42 -11.95
C THR A 288 5.09 -37.95 -10.72
N VAL A 289 4.57 -36.90 -10.06
CA VAL A 289 5.06 -36.40 -8.78
C VAL A 289 4.64 -37.34 -7.66
N VAL A 290 5.53 -37.59 -6.72
CA VAL A 290 5.33 -38.45 -5.54
C VAL A 290 5.27 -37.55 -4.30
N TYR A 291 4.31 -37.84 -3.41
CA TYR A 291 4.07 -37.03 -2.21
C TYR A 291 4.30 -37.83 -0.95
N GLU A 292 4.74 -37.13 0.10
CA GLU A 292 4.96 -37.67 1.45
C GLU A 292 4.50 -36.64 2.50
N ILE A 293 3.79 -37.09 3.54
CA ILE A 293 3.56 -36.27 4.72
C ILE A 293 4.84 -36.27 5.55
N VAL A 294 5.48 -35.12 5.69
CA VAL A 294 6.69 -34.95 6.50
C VAL A 294 6.32 -34.88 7.98
N SER A 295 5.25 -34.17 8.29
CA SER A 295 4.72 -34.05 9.66
C SER A 295 3.28 -33.56 9.62
N GLY A 296 2.59 -33.74 10.75
CA GLY A 296 1.25 -33.17 10.96
C GLY A 296 0.14 -34.22 10.95
N PRO A 297 -1.11 -33.82 11.30
CA PRO A 297 -2.24 -34.72 11.52
C PRO A 297 -2.95 -35.09 10.21
N ALA A 298 -2.24 -35.67 9.29
CA ALA A 298 -2.78 -36.13 8.00
C ALA A 298 -2.06 -37.36 7.50
N SER A 299 -2.74 -38.13 6.64
CA SER A 299 -2.18 -39.27 5.91
C SER A 299 -2.36 -39.06 4.41
N ILE A 300 -1.52 -39.70 3.60
CA ILE A 300 -1.55 -39.57 2.16
C ILE A 300 -1.60 -40.91 1.47
N SER A 301 -2.37 -41.04 0.40
CA SER A 301 -2.42 -42.21 -0.45
C SER A 301 -2.43 -41.78 -1.93
N GLY A 302 -1.32 -41.99 -2.62
CA GLY A 302 -1.10 -41.44 -3.96
C GLY A 302 -0.95 -39.92 -3.87
N ASN A 303 -1.86 -39.16 -4.48
CA ASN A 303 -1.94 -37.72 -4.37
C ASN A 303 -3.06 -37.23 -3.43
N THR A 304 -3.83 -38.15 -2.82
CA THR A 304 -4.99 -37.80 -1.97
C THR A 304 -4.56 -37.70 -0.51
N ILE A 305 -4.75 -36.51 0.09
CA ILE A 305 -4.59 -36.27 1.53
C ILE A 305 -5.90 -36.56 2.26
N THR A 306 -5.80 -37.24 3.39
CA THR A 306 -6.89 -37.45 4.36
C THR A 306 -6.47 -36.87 5.71
N LEU A 307 -7.28 -35.98 6.26
CA LEU A 307 -7.06 -35.37 7.55
C LEU A 307 -7.44 -36.33 8.68
N ASP A 308 -6.68 -36.31 9.78
CA ASP A 308 -6.92 -37.22 10.93
C ASP A 308 -7.95 -36.68 11.93
N GLY A 309 -8.59 -35.51 11.61
CA GLY A 309 -9.56 -34.86 12.48
C GLY A 309 -8.94 -34.17 13.70
N VAL A 310 -7.67 -33.82 13.64
CA VAL A 310 -6.93 -33.14 14.69
C VAL A 310 -6.33 -31.84 14.14
N ILE A 311 -6.36 -30.75 14.92
CA ILE A 311 -5.75 -29.46 14.57
C ILE A 311 -4.22 -29.57 14.52
N GLY A 312 -3.61 -28.79 13.62
CA GLY A 312 -2.16 -28.68 13.53
C GLY A 312 -1.65 -28.37 12.13
N GLU A 313 -0.38 -28.04 12.04
CA GLU A 313 0.29 -27.82 10.76
C GLU A 313 0.61 -29.17 10.11
N VAL A 314 0.29 -29.28 8.82
CA VAL A 314 0.65 -30.41 7.96
C VAL A 314 1.72 -29.96 6.97
N MET A 315 2.85 -30.66 6.96
CA MET A 315 3.92 -30.44 6.00
C MET A 315 3.91 -31.55 4.95
N VAL A 316 3.85 -31.16 3.69
CA VAL A 316 3.79 -32.09 2.54
C VAL A 316 5.02 -31.87 1.66
N LYS A 317 5.71 -32.94 1.37
CA LYS A 317 6.82 -32.98 0.42
C LYS A 317 6.40 -33.57 -0.90
N ALA A 318 6.75 -32.88 -1.99
CA ALA A 318 6.62 -33.34 -3.35
C ALA A 318 8.00 -33.69 -3.93
N THR A 319 8.15 -34.86 -4.53
CA THR A 319 9.40 -35.34 -5.15
C THR A 319 9.10 -35.97 -6.52
N GLN A 320 10.08 -35.91 -7.40
CA GLN A 320 10.05 -36.66 -8.67
C GLN A 320 11.44 -37.28 -8.88
N PRO A 321 11.55 -38.62 -8.79
CA PRO A 321 12.86 -39.33 -8.76
C PRO A 321 13.57 -39.46 -10.11
N GLY A 322 12.97 -38.91 -11.18
CA GLY A 322 13.51 -39.11 -12.54
C GLY A 322 13.19 -40.48 -13.15
N ASP A 323 13.75 -40.74 -14.30
CA ASP A 323 13.69 -42.00 -15.03
C ASP A 323 15.01 -42.23 -15.82
N GLY A 324 15.00 -42.94 -16.91
CA GLY A 324 16.19 -43.14 -17.77
C GLY A 324 16.50 -41.94 -18.69
N THR A 325 15.62 -40.89 -18.68
CA THR A 325 15.73 -39.74 -19.55
C THR A 325 15.86 -38.45 -18.73
N PHE A 326 15.21 -38.36 -17.58
CA PHE A 326 15.20 -37.19 -16.72
C PHE A 326 15.85 -37.49 -15.36
N ASP A 327 16.63 -36.57 -14.85
CA ASP A 327 17.20 -36.64 -13.50
C ASP A 327 16.11 -36.39 -12.45
N ALA A 328 16.42 -36.63 -11.16
CA ALA A 328 15.51 -36.34 -10.09
C ALA A 328 15.30 -34.81 -9.96
N ALA A 329 14.05 -34.37 -9.85
CA ALA A 329 13.75 -32.97 -9.55
C ALA A 329 14.11 -32.60 -8.10
N GLY A 330 14.41 -31.32 -7.86
CA GLY A 330 14.50 -30.79 -6.52
C GLY A 330 13.19 -31.02 -5.74
N GLU A 331 13.28 -31.39 -4.45
CA GLU A 331 12.10 -31.59 -3.63
C GLU A 331 11.49 -30.24 -3.22
N ILE A 332 10.15 -30.18 -3.14
CA ILE A 332 9.41 -29.01 -2.64
C ILE A 332 8.63 -29.43 -1.40
N ILE A 333 8.70 -28.62 -0.34
CA ILE A 333 7.93 -28.80 0.89
C ILE A 333 7.04 -27.59 1.06
N LEU A 334 5.73 -27.83 1.20
CA LEU A 334 4.72 -26.85 1.54
C LEU A 334 4.02 -27.23 2.84
N SER A 335 3.47 -26.25 3.54
CA SER A 335 2.63 -26.49 4.72
C SER A 335 1.28 -25.82 4.58
N PHE A 336 0.31 -26.36 5.30
CA PHE A 336 -1.03 -25.79 5.51
C PHE A 336 -1.51 -26.08 6.91
N GLN A 337 -2.44 -25.27 7.44
CA GLN A 337 -3.03 -25.46 8.75
C GLN A 337 -4.29 -26.33 8.68
N VAL A 338 -4.48 -27.20 9.67
CA VAL A 338 -5.74 -27.90 9.91
C VAL A 338 -6.39 -27.27 11.14
N LEU A 339 -7.56 -26.68 11.00
CA LEU A 339 -8.22 -25.83 11.97
C LEU A 339 -9.56 -26.43 12.40
N ASP A 340 -9.94 -26.21 13.63
CA ASP A 340 -11.24 -26.62 14.17
C ASP A 340 -12.12 -25.36 14.33
N PRO A 341 -13.19 -25.19 13.57
CA PRO A 341 -14.02 -24.00 13.63
C PRO A 341 -14.63 -23.71 15.00
N ASP A 342 -14.81 -24.72 15.86
CA ASP A 342 -15.33 -24.55 17.21
C ASP A 342 -14.30 -23.92 18.17
N THR A 343 -13.03 -23.94 17.83
CA THR A 343 -11.94 -23.38 18.64
C THR A 343 -11.51 -22.00 18.22
N PHE A 344 -11.88 -21.57 17.01
CA PHE A 344 -11.58 -20.23 16.48
C PHE A 344 -12.75 -19.30 16.73
N VAL A 345 -12.74 -18.63 17.87
CA VAL A 345 -13.74 -17.61 18.20
C VAL A 345 -13.20 -16.23 17.83
N PRO A 346 -14.06 -15.28 17.42
CA PRO A 346 -13.61 -13.90 17.18
C PRO A 346 -13.00 -13.27 18.42
N SER A 347 -11.92 -12.54 18.24
CA SER A 347 -11.31 -11.68 19.24
C SER A 347 -12.03 -10.35 19.27
N THR A 348 -12.53 -9.94 20.44
CA THR A 348 -13.35 -8.74 20.60
C THR A 348 -12.70 -7.80 21.58
N GLU A 349 -12.68 -6.50 21.22
CA GLU A 349 -12.24 -5.41 22.08
C GLU A 349 -13.36 -4.41 22.26
N VAL A 350 -13.76 -4.14 23.52
CA VAL A 350 -14.73 -3.09 23.82
C VAL A 350 -14.06 -1.73 23.66
N ARG A 351 -14.71 -0.84 22.91
CA ARG A 351 -14.23 0.52 22.65
C ARG A 351 -15.04 1.61 23.38
N SER A 352 -16.33 1.38 23.65
CA SER A 352 -17.20 2.26 24.44
C SER A 352 -18.40 1.48 25.01
N PRO A 353 -18.88 1.77 26.24
CA PRO A 353 -18.15 2.52 27.23
C PRO A 353 -16.92 1.75 27.71
N LEU A 354 -15.98 2.44 28.34
CA LEU A 354 -14.86 1.81 29.04
C LEU A 354 -15.27 1.44 30.47
N ALA A 355 -14.48 0.62 31.14
CA ALA A 355 -14.67 0.35 32.56
C ALA A 355 -14.52 1.64 33.39
N GLY A 356 -15.45 1.95 34.24
CA GLY A 356 -15.47 3.15 35.09
C GLY A 356 -16.78 3.94 34.96
N ASP A 357 -16.72 5.24 35.21
CA ASP A 357 -17.89 6.10 35.23
C ASP A 357 -18.24 6.63 33.83
N VAL A 358 -19.49 6.44 33.42
CA VAL A 358 -20.10 7.02 32.23
C VAL A 358 -20.99 8.18 32.67
N MET A 359 -20.66 9.37 32.24
CA MET A 359 -21.31 10.61 32.68
C MET A 359 -22.56 10.91 31.82
N VAL A 360 -23.73 10.74 32.39
CA VAL A 360 -25.01 10.88 31.69
C VAL A 360 -26.02 11.72 32.54
N PRO A 361 -25.91 13.05 32.57
CA PRO A 361 -26.70 13.87 33.46
C PRO A 361 -28.23 13.73 33.34
N ASN A 362 -28.74 13.27 32.20
CA ASN A 362 -30.18 13.20 31.93
C ASN A 362 -30.63 11.78 31.49
N LEU A 363 -29.88 10.73 31.83
CA LEU A 363 -30.16 9.34 31.42
C LEU A 363 -30.45 9.18 29.92
N GLY A 364 -29.71 9.91 29.07
CA GLY A 364 -29.78 9.76 27.62
C GLY A 364 -29.13 8.48 27.14
N PRO A 365 -29.39 8.06 25.89
CA PRO A 365 -28.72 6.93 25.26
C PRO A 365 -27.19 7.08 25.25
N ILE A 366 -26.47 6.01 25.56
CA ILE A 366 -25.01 5.94 25.47
C ILE A 366 -24.60 5.06 24.29
N GLN A 367 -23.47 5.37 23.70
CA GLN A 367 -22.92 4.58 22.59
C GLN A 367 -22.18 3.38 23.14
N LEU A 368 -22.55 2.20 22.64
CA LEU A 368 -21.81 0.96 22.79
C LEU A 368 -20.98 0.78 21.53
N ALA A 369 -19.70 0.43 21.68
CA ALA A 369 -18.81 0.19 20.54
C ALA A 369 -17.82 -0.94 20.84
N ALA A 370 -17.54 -1.76 19.82
CA ALA A 370 -16.56 -2.83 19.87
C ALA A 370 -15.89 -3.02 18.51
N ILE A 371 -14.68 -3.55 18.53
CA ILE A 371 -14.00 -4.10 17.36
C ILE A 371 -13.96 -5.61 17.55
N SER A 372 -14.32 -6.37 16.50
CA SER A 372 -14.24 -7.82 16.49
C SER A 372 -13.54 -8.30 15.23
N ASN A 373 -12.52 -9.13 15.40
CA ASN A 373 -11.72 -9.69 14.33
C ASN A 373 -11.53 -11.18 14.53
N ILE A 374 -11.20 -11.89 13.45
CA ILE A 374 -10.88 -13.31 13.51
C ILE A 374 -9.68 -13.61 12.61
N ASP A 375 -8.84 -14.55 13.05
CA ASP A 375 -7.70 -15.02 12.27
C ASP A 375 -8.17 -15.95 11.14
N PHE A 376 -7.33 -16.12 10.12
CA PHE A 376 -7.60 -16.95 8.94
C PHE A 376 -8.83 -16.49 8.12
N PRO A 377 -8.81 -15.27 7.56
CA PRO A 377 -9.97 -14.66 6.89
C PRO A 377 -10.46 -15.43 5.65
N ASP A 378 -9.64 -16.32 5.08
CA ASP A 378 -10.04 -17.19 3.97
C ASP A 378 -10.97 -18.33 4.40
N LEU A 379 -11.00 -18.67 5.70
CA LEU A 379 -11.84 -19.74 6.27
C LEU A 379 -12.88 -19.19 7.24
N PHE A 380 -12.56 -18.14 7.96
CA PHE A 380 -13.40 -17.59 9.02
C PHE A 380 -13.73 -16.12 8.78
N ASN A 381 -14.94 -15.75 9.14
CA ASN A 381 -15.36 -14.36 9.25
C ASN A 381 -16.18 -14.16 10.53
N VAL A 382 -16.29 -12.92 10.98
CA VAL A 382 -17.21 -12.53 12.04
C VAL A 382 -18.61 -12.46 11.42
N ALA A 383 -19.47 -13.42 11.75
CA ALA A 383 -20.81 -13.55 11.18
C ALA A 383 -21.84 -12.69 11.91
N ASN A 384 -21.65 -12.47 13.22
CA ASN A 384 -22.58 -11.68 14.02
C ASN A 384 -21.89 -11.12 15.25
N VAL A 385 -22.22 -9.85 15.61
CA VAL A 385 -21.85 -9.25 16.89
C VAL A 385 -23.11 -8.70 17.56
N SER A 386 -23.25 -8.93 18.86
CA SER A 386 -24.37 -8.38 19.66
C SER A 386 -23.87 -7.91 21.02
N PHE A 387 -24.51 -6.87 21.53
CA PHE A 387 -24.28 -6.36 22.87
C PHE A 387 -25.39 -6.87 23.80
N GLN A 388 -25.05 -7.11 25.06
CA GLN A 388 -26.00 -7.39 26.11
C GLN A 388 -25.62 -6.61 27.37
N VAL A 389 -26.54 -5.77 27.88
CA VAL A 389 -26.31 -4.99 29.09
C VAL A 389 -27.28 -5.50 30.17
N ASP A 390 -26.77 -6.04 31.28
CA ASP A 390 -27.55 -6.68 32.37
C ASP A 390 -28.64 -7.66 31.90
N GLY A 391 -28.33 -8.39 30.79
CA GLY A 391 -29.24 -9.38 30.20
C GLY A 391 -30.19 -8.81 29.15
N GLU A 392 -30.22 -7.50 28.91
CA GLU A 392 -30.95 -6.86 27.82
C GLU A 392 -30.09 -6.93 26.53
N ASN A 393 -30.62 -7.52 25.45
CA ASN A 393 -29.95 -7.58 24.18
C ASN A 393 -30.10 -6.28 23.40
N VAL A 394 -29.00 -5.75 22.88
CA VAL A 394 -28.93 -4.55 22.06
C VAL A 394 -28.33 -4.94 20.70
N VAL A 395 -29.07 -4.63 19.63
CA VAL A 395 -28.67 -4.97 18.27
C VAL A 395 -27.51 -4.08 17.84
N ALA A 396 -26.43 -4.68 17.37
CA ALA A 396 -25.28 -3.96 16.83
C ALA A 396 -25.56 -3.53 15.38
N LYS A 397 -25.06 -2.35 15.02
CA LYS A 397 -24.84 -1.92 13.64
C LYS A 397 -23.45 -2.38 13.25
N ASP A 398 -23.33 -3.13 12.16
CA ASP A 398 -22.06 -3.49 11.52
C ASP A 398 -21.66 -2.38 10.54
N TRP A 399 -20.45 -1.86 10.68
CA TRP A 399 -19.89 -0.83 9.80
C TRP A 399 -18.99 -1.39 8.71
N GLY A 400 -18.82 -2.72 8.68
CA GLY A 400 -17.76 -3.38 7.93
C GLY A 400 -16.41 -3.27 8.68
N ASN A 401 -15.34 -3.80 8.11
CA ASN A 401 -13.97 -3.75 8.66
C ASN A 401 -13.82 -4.06 10.18
N GLY A 402 -14.76 -4.81 10.78
CA GLY A 402 -14.72 -5.27 12.16
C GLY A 402 -15.21 -4.27 13.20
N HIS A 403 -15.77 -3.12 12.82
CA HIS A 403 -16.33 -2.11 13.73
C HIS A 403 -17.84 -2.32 13.93
N TYR A 404 -18.27 -2.30 15.21
CA TYR A 404 -19.66 -2.52 15.61
C TYR A 404 -20.08 -1.48 16.64
N THR A 405 -21.26 -0.87 16.45
CA THR A 405 -21.83 0.09 17.41
C THR A 405 -23.30 -0.18 17.71
N ALA A 406 -23.75 0.29 18.85
CA ALA A 406 -25.16 0.28 19.21
C ALA A 406 -25.50 1.47 20.13
N TRP A 407 -26.76 1.75 20.31
CA TRP A 407 -27.22 2.73 21.28
C TRP A 407 -28.06 2.02 22.35
N TRP A 408 -27.74 2.27 23.61
CA TRP A 408 -28.46 1.73 24.75
C TRP A 408 -28.82 2.83 25.74
N THR A 409 -30.08 2.82 26.22
CA THR A 409 -30.57 3.83 27.19
C THR A 409 -30.57 3.22 28.58
N PRO A 410 -29.77 3.74 29.52
CA PRO A 410 -29.76 3.24 30.89
C PRO A 410 -31.11 3.49 31.57
N PRO A 411 -31.70 2.47 32.21
CA PRO A 411 -33.00 2.64 32.90
C PRO A 411 -32.89 3.43 34.20
N ALA A 412 -31.70 3.53 34.78
CA ALA A 412 -31.38 4.24 36.00
C ALA A 412 -29.88 4.53 36.11
N TYR A 413 -29.51 5.33 37.10
CA TYR A 413 -28.11 5.45 37.53
C TYR A 413 -27.69 4.21 38.31
N GLY A 414 -26.46 3.74 38.13
CA GLY A 414 -25.96 2.54 38.81
C GLY A 414 -24.93 1.77 37.97
N ASP A 415 -24.57 0.61 38.51
CA ASP A 415 -23.55 -0.27 37.91
C ASP A 415 -24.23 -1.23 36.92
N TYR A 416 -23.53 -1.47 35.79
CA TYR A 416 -24.00 -2.34 34.71
C TYR A 416 -22.89 -3.25 34.24
N THR A 417 -23.26 -4.46 33.78
CA THR A 417 -22.37 -5.38 33.11
C THR A 417 -22.74 -5.46 31.62
N MET A 418 -21.79 -5.17 30.76
CA MET A 418 -21.95 -5.36 29.32
C MET A 418 -21.15 -6.57 28.87
N ASN A 419 -21.81 -7.47 28.12
CA ASN A 419 -21.20 -8.55 27.37
C ASN A 419 -21.29 -8.23 25.89
N VAL A 420 -20.21 -8.47 25.17
CA VAL A 420 -20.20 -8.43 23.70
C VAL A 420 -19.98 -9.87 23.21
N PHE A 421 -20.94 -10.38 22.47
CA PHE A 421 -20.88 -11.70 21.87
C PHE A 421 -20.51 -11.54 20.40
N SER A 422 -19.48 -12.25 19.97
CA SER A 422 -19.05 -12.28 18.58
C SER A 422 -19.01 -13.72 18.08
N GLU A 423 -19.73 -13.99 17.02
CA GLU A 423 -19.92 -15.34 16.46
C GLU A 423 -19.21 -15.45 15.12
N ASN A 424 -18.50 -16.56 14.89
CA ASN A 424 -17.92 -16.86 13.59
C ASN A 424 -18.96 -17.49 12.65
N ASN A 425 -18.60 -17.65 11.37
CA ASN A 425 -19.47 -18.26 10.34
C ASN A 425 -19.80 -19.75 10.57
N TYR A 426 -19.25 -20.38 11.62
CA TYR A 426 -19.55 -21.77 12.02
C TYR A 426 -20.32 -21.85 13.35
N GLY A 427 -20.64 -20.71 13.97
CA GLY A 427 -21.42 -20.64 15.19
C GLY A 427 -20.62 -20.66 16.49
N ALA A 428 -19.29 -20.61 16.42
CA ALA A 428 -18.46 -20.48 17.63
C ALA A 428 -18.48 -19.03 18.14
N VAL A 429 -18.68 -18.83 19.44
CA VAL A 429 -18.93 -17.54 20.07
C VAL A 429 -17.81 -17.15 21.02
N GLY A 430 -17.16 -16.01 20.76
CA GLY A 430 -16.32 -15.27 21.69
C GLY A 430 -17.16 -14.34 22.56
N VAL A 431 -16.72 -14.10 23.80
CA VAL A 431 -17.40 -13.18 24.72
C VAL A 431 -16.38 -12.30 25.39
N GLU A 432 -16.57 -10.99 25.28
CA GLU A 432 -15.85 -9.98 26.09
C GLU A 432 -16.81 -9.33 27.07
N SER A 433 -16.37 -9.08 28.30
CA SER A 433 -17.24 -8.57 29.38
C SER A 433 -16.56 -7.44 30.13
N ILE A 434 -17.28 -6.33 30.30
CA ILE A 434 -16.85 -5.19 31.13
C ILE A 434 -17.93 -4.81 32.13
N THR A 435 -17.53 -4.06 33.16
CA THR A 435 -18.46 -3.37 34.10
C THR A 435 -18.21 -1.88 34.06
N PHE A 436 -19.28 -1.10 34.07
CA PHE A 436 -19.26 0.37 34.10
C PHE A 436 -20.37 0.91 34.98
N SER A 437 -20.25 2.16 35.43
CA SER A 437 -21.25 2.82 36.26
C SER A 437 -21.84 4.01 35.52
N VAL A 438 -23.15 4.09 35.35
CA VAL A 438 -23.83 5.27 34.82
C VAL A 438 -24.09 6.26 35.97
N VAL A 439 -23.56 7.48 35.85
CA VAL A 439 -23.57 8.47 36.94
C VAL A 439 -24.25 9.78 36.52
N ASP A 440 -25.01 10.39 37.47
CA ASP A 440 -25.61 11.72 37.32
C ASP A 440 -24.59 12.79 37.69
N GLN A 441 -23.56 12.96 36.86
CA GLN A 441 -22.58 14.01 37.08
C GLN A 441 -21.92 14.45 35.77
N SER A 442 -21.34 15.62 35.83
CA SER A 442 -20.48 16.19 34.80
C SER A 442 -19.32 16.86 35.52
N ALA A 443 -18.10 16.62 35.07
CA ALA A 443 -16.89 17.19 35.65
C ALA A 443 -15.88 17.51 34.56
N ASN A 444 -15.18 18.63 34.70
CA ASN A 444 -14.09 18.96 33.76
C ASN A 444 -13.03 17.87 33.80
N MET A 445 -12.57 17.48 32.64
CA MET A 445 -11.52 16.45 32.50
C MET A 445 -10.47 16.91 31.49
N MET A 446 -9.21 16.63 31.79
CA MET A 446 -8.11 16.82 30.84
C MET A 446 -7.56 15.45 30.43
N VAL A 447 -7.52 15.18 29.15
CA VAL A 447 -6.98 13.93 28.60
C VAL A 447 -5.82 14.23 27.67
N ASN A 448 -4.68 13.56 27.89
CA ASN A 448 -3.56 13.65 26.98
C ASN A 448 -3.76 12.64 25.83
N ALA A 449 -3.95 13.14 24.63
CA ALA A 449 -4.14 12.34 23.42
C ALA A 449 -2.84 11.99 22.71
N GLY A 450 -1.73 12.57 23.13
CA GLY A 450 -0.39 12.29 22.65
C GLY A 450 0.61 13.26 23.27
N SER A 451 1.79 12.80 23.64
CA SER A 451 2.82 13.62 24.26
C SER A 451 4.16 13.39 23.59
N GLU A 452 4.75 14.46 23.07
CA GLU A 452 6.04 14.44 22.38
C GLU A 452 6.11 13.39 21.25
N ILE A 453 5.02 13.22 20.51
CA ILE A 453 4.92 12.30 19.35
C ILE A 453 5.81 12.85 18.25
N TRP A 454 6.89 12.11 17.92
CA TRP A 454 7.86 12.57 16.94
C TRP A 454 7.47 12.12 15.52
N VAL A 455 7.10 13.10 14.71
CA VAL A 455 6.77 12.90 13.28
C VAL A 455 7.84 13.53 12.42
N TYR A 456 8.49 12.78 11.52
CA TYR A 456 9.66 13.16 10.74
C TYR A 456 9.82 12.30 9.48
N VAL A 457 10.85 12.52 8.67
CA VAL A 457 11.07 11.88 7.34
C VAL A 457 10.95 10.36 7.31
N ASN A 458 11.36 9.64 8.36
CA ASN A 458 11.27 8.18 8.42
C ASN A 458 10.04 7.68 9.21
N ASN A 459 9.24 8.59 9.74
CA ASN A 459 8.01 8.31 10.47
C ASN A 459 7.06 9.49 10.22
N THR A 460 6.45 9.54 9.04
CA THR A 460 5.58 10.66 8.61
C THR A 460 4.16 10.55 9.19
N GLU A 461 3.85 9.45 9.87
CA GLU A 461 2.57 9.18 10.51
C GLU A 461 2.78 8.33 11.76
N GLU A 462 2.17 8.73 12.87
CA GLU A 462 2.16 7.95 14.11
C GLU A 462 0.74 7.82 14.63
N ILE A 463 0.32 6.58 14.95
CA ILE A 463 -1.03 6.28 15.44
C ILE A 463 -0.95 5.91 16.91
N VAL A 464 -1.75 6.58 17.73
CA VAL A 464 -1.82 6.39 19.18
C VAL A 464 -3.26 6.08 19.58
N GLU A 465 -3.49 4.98 20.28
CA GLU A 465 -4.79 4.69 20.89
C GLU A 465 -4.93 5.41 22.23
N VAL A 466 -6.07 6.06 22.43
CA VAL A 466 -6.35 6.91 23.59
C VAL A 466 -7.68 6.53 24.20
N GLU A 467 -7.70 6.40 25.51
CA GLU A 467 -8.94 6.22 26.30
C GLU A 467 -9.51 7.59 26.69
N LEU A 468 -10.66 7.91 26.15
CA LEU A 468 -11.41 9.14 26.40
C LEU A 468 -12.61 8.87 27.32
N PRO A 469 -13.16 9.88 28.00
CA PRO A 469 -14.35 9.70 28.83
C PRO A 469 -15.53 9.19 27.98
N SER A 470 -16.31 8.26 28.50
CA SER A 470 -17.59 7.86 27.93
C SER A 470 -18.70 8.75 28.54
N TYR A 471 -19.55 9.30 27.69
CA TYR A 471 -20.55 10.29 28.13
C TYR A 471 -21.75 10.38 27.18
N ALA A 472 -22.83 11.01 27.66
CA ALA A 472 -23.92 11.54 26.83
C ALA A 472 -24.44 12.82 27.47
N GLY A 473 -24.28 13.95 26.77
CA GLY A 473 -24.73 15.26 27.22
C GLY A 473 -24.04 15.83 28.46
N ALA A 474 -22.86 15.37 28.81
CA ALA A 474 -22.11 15.77 30.01
C ALA A 474 -21.15 16.95 29.79
N PHE A 475 -20.81 17.25 28.55
CA PHE A 475 -19.87 18.31 28.18
C PHE A 475 -20.53 19.26 27.19
N ASP A 476 -20.30 20.56 27.35
CA ASP A 476 -20.70 21.59 26.39
C ASP A 476 -19.58 22.04 25.48
N GLN A 477 -18.33 21.78 25.83
CA GLN A 477 -17.16 22.06 24.99
C GLN A 477 -16.09 20.98 25.13
N ILE A 478 -15.35 20.75 24.04
CA ILE A 478 -14.12 19.95 23.97
C ILE A 478 -13.08 20.79 23.29
N ILE A 479 -12.07 21.25 24.04
CA ILE A 479 -11.01 22.12 23.53
C ILE A 479 -9.72 21.32 23.37
N GLY A 480 -9.15 21.32 22.16
CA GLY A 480 -7.84 20.78 21.87
C GLY A 480 -6.74 21.82 22.09
N ASN A 481 -5.85 21.56 23.06
CA ASN A 481 -4.61 22.33 23.26
C ASN A 481 -3.49 21.58 22.52
N PHE A 482 -3.01 22.16 21.43
CA PHE A 482 -2.06 21.57 20.54
C PHE A 482 -0.71 22.29 20.61
N ASP A 483 0.33 21.58 21.03
CA ASP A 483 1.69 22.09 21.13
C ASP A 483 2.60 21.35 20.16
N ILE A 484 3.47 22.08 19.47
CA ILE A 484 4.57 21.49 18.72
C ILE A 484 5.91 21.99 19.24
N ALA A 485 6.87 21.07 19.35
CA ALA A 485 8.20 21.36 19.86
C ALA A 485 9.28 20.85 18.88
N CYS A 486 10.49 21.38 19.02
CA CYS A 486 11.61 20.94 18.23
C CYS A 486 12.23 19.67 18.82
N PRO A 487 12.45 18.61 18.02
CA PRO A 487 13.22 17.44 18.46
C PRO A 487 14.69 17.77 18.64
N ALA A 488 15.45 16.83 19.20
CA ALA A 488 16.90 16.94 19.27
C ALA A 488 17.49 17.11 17.84
N GLY A 489 18.22 18.19 17.60
CA GLY A 489 18.72 18.54 16.26
C GLY A 489 17.99 19.72 15.60
N GLY A 490 16.91 20.22 16.22
CA GLY A 490 16.12 21.35 15.73
C GLY A 490 14.86 20.93 14.98
N CYS A 491 13.92 21.84 14.83
CA CYS A 491 12.72 21.67 14.03
C CYS A 491 13.02 21.64 12.54
N ASP A 492 12.09 21.11 11.72
CA ASP A 492 12.11 21.33 10.27
C ASP A 492 12.14 22.84 9.96
N PRO A 493 13.01 23.33 9.07
CA PRO A 493 13.12 24.74 8.77
C PRO A 493 12.01 25.29 7.86
N TRP A 494 11.14 24.42 7.31
CA TRP A 494 10.12 24.78 6.35
C TRP A 494 8.71 24.60 6.90
N ASP A 495 7.77 25.37 6.37
CA ASP A 495 6.34 25.14 6.52
C ASP A 495 5.90 23.84 5.81
N ARG A 496 5.24 22.97 6.53
CA ARG A 496 4.81 21.67 6.04
C ARG A 496 3.35 21.44 6.37
N VAL A 497 2.66 20.79 5.44
CA VAL A 497 1.29 20.32 5.70
C VAL A 497 1.36 19.21 6.75
N SER A 498 0.61 19.41 7.79
CA SER A 498 0.50 18.56 8.95
C SER A 498 -0.95 18.46 9.43
N GLY A 499 -1.26 17.51 10.28
CA GLY A 499 -2.59 17.41 10.86
C GLY A 499 -2.73 16.30 11.89
N ILE A 500 -3.88 16.31 12.52
CA ILE A 500 -4.33 15.23 13.42
C ILE A 500 -5.68 14.75 12.96
N ASP A 501 -5.78 13.45 12.80
CA ASP A 501 -7.04 12.76 12.48
C ASP A 501 -7.44 11.89 13.68
N ILE A 502 -8.75 11.66 13.83
CA ILE A 502 -9.31 10.70 14.77
C ILE A 502 -10.02 9.57 14.04
N LYS A 503 -9.96 8.36 14.57
CA LYS A 503 -10.72 7.23 14.05
C LYS A 503 -12.00 7.04 14.86
N GLY A 504 -13.13 7.31 14.22
CA GLY A 504 -14.44 7.12 14.86
C GLY A 504 -14.77 5.64 15.12
N HIS A 505 -15.80 5.38 15.94
CA HIS A 505 -16.26 4.03 16.23
C HIS A 505 -16.87 3.29 15.02
N ASN A 506 -17.12 4.00 13.93
CA ASN A 506 -17.48 3.43 12.62
C ASN A 506 -16.26 2.99 11.79
N GLY A 507 -15.05 3.17 12.31
CA GLY A 507 -13.81 2.81 11.62
C GLY A 507 -13.28 3.87 10.65
N GLU A 508 -13.98 5.00 10.47
CA GLU A 508 -13.60 6.08 9.58
C GLU A 508 -12.61 7.05 10.23
N TRP A 509 -11.66 7.55 9.44
CA TRP A 509 -10.75 8.62 9.86
C TRP A 509 -11.34 9.99 9.55
N TYR A 510 -11.31 10.91 10.52
CA TYR A 510 -11.76 12.30 10.40
C TYR A 510 -10.59 13.23 10.73
N GLU A 511 -10.22 14.11 9.80
CA GLU A 511 -9.29 15.20 10.10
C GLU A 511 -9.96 16.18 11.05
N VAL A 512 -9.37 16.40 12.21
CA VAL A 512 -9.91 17.34 13.21
C VAL A 512 -9.03 18.57 13.39
N ILE A 513 -7.74 18.45 13.04
CA ILE A 513 -6.78 19.56 13.04
C ILE A 513 -6.01 19.51 11.72
N ARG A 514 -6.09 20.58 10.94
CA ARG A 514 -5.14 20.88 9.88
C ARG A 514 -4.18 21.94 10.38
N TYR A 515 -2.90 21.66 10.33
CA TYR A 515 -1.86 22.53 10.83
C TYR A 515 -0.76 22.71 9.79
N ILE A 516 -0.30 23.92 9.60
CA ILE A 516 0.90 24.15 8.80
C ILE A 516 2.04 24.50 9.74
N THR A 517 3.12 23.71 9.67
CA THR A 517 4.23 23.87 10.63
C THR A 517 4.92 25.21 10.51
N PRO A 518 5.45 25.76 11.61
CA PRO A 518 6.21 27.00 11.57
C PRO A 518 7.62 26.78 11.03
N TYR A 519 8.22 27.83 10.51
CA TYR A 519 9.62 27.83 10.06
C TYR A 519 10.59 27.66 11.23
N GLY A 520 10.92 26.43 11.57
CA GLY A 520 12.04 26.08 12.44
C GLY A 520 11.91 26.47 13.92
N ILE A 521 10.72 26.71 14.43
CA ILE A 521 10.45 27.05 15.83
C ILE A 521 9.33 26.21 16.44
N ALA A 522 9.20 26.23 17.76
CA ALA A 522 8.09 25.65 18.50
C ALA A 522 6.93 26.66 18.60
N CYS A 523 5.68 26.17 18.57
CA CYS A 523 4.47 26.96 18.71
C CYS A 523 3.37 26.17 19.46
N ASN A 524 2.32 26.88 19.86
CA ASN A 524 1.14 26.30 20.46
C ASN A 524 -0.12 26.92 19.86
N SER A 525 -1.19 26.15 19.83
CA SER A 525 -2.49 26.53 19.26
C SER A 525 -3.62 25.92 20.07
N GLU A 526 -4.81 26.50 19.96
CA GLU A 526 -6.04 25.99 20.60
C GLU A 526 -7.12 25.84 19.53
N ILE A 527 -7.94 24.80 19.64
CA ILE A 527 -9.05 24.53 18.71
C ILE A 527 -10.28 23.99 19.44
N ASP A 528 -11.45 24.46 19.02
CA ASP A 528 -12.72 23.88 19.44
C ASP A 528 -13.05 22.62 18.62
N LEU A 529 -13.08 21.47 19.29
CA LEU A 529 -13.39 20.16 18.75
C LEU A 529 -14.79 19.67 19.10
N THR A 530 -15.64 20.54 19.66
CA THR A 530 -16.97 20.18 20.15
C THR A 530 -17.87 19.57 19.08
N ASP A 531 -17.76 19.99 17.84
CA ASP A 531 -18.50 19.40 16.71
C ASP A 531 -18.25 17.91 16.52
N PHE A 532 -17.08 17.41 16.94
CA PHE A 532 -16.67 16.01 16.86
C PHE A 532 -16.99 15.20 18.11
N MET A 533 -17.84 15.75 19.04
CA MET A 533 -18.07 15.16 20.35
C MET A 533 -18.50 13.69 20.32
N SER A 534 -19.33 13.28 19.36
CA SER A 534 -19.79 11.88 19.25
C SER A 534 -18.68 10.90 18.82
N ALA A 535 -17.61 11.39 18.20
CA ALA A 535 -16.45 10.60 17.86
C ALA A 535 -15.34 10.67 18.95
N LEU A 536 -15.35 11.69 19.82
CA LEU A 536 -14.35 11.93 20.86
C LEU A 536 -14.77 11.30 22.20
N GLN A 537 -15.05 9.99 22.20
CA GLN A 537 -15.41 9.23 23.40
C GLN A 537 -14.95 7.78 23.33
N GLY A 538 -14.82 7.13 24.49
CA GLY A 538 -14.36 5.75 24.54
C GLY A 538 -12.90 5.59 24.11
N LYS A 539 -12.51 4.42 23.63
CA LYS A 539 -11.15 4.16 23.13
C LYS A 539 -11.10 4.36 21.63
N ILE A 540 -10.39 5.40 21.17
CA ILE A 540 -10.21 5.72 19.75
C ILE A 540 -8.75 5.89 19.39
N ALA A 541 -8.44 5.88 18.09
CA ALA A 541 -7.09 6.15 17.60
C ALA A 541 -6.96 7.60 17.14
N PHE A 542 -5.83 8.21 17.46
CA PHE A 542 -5.37 9.50 16.93
C PHE A 542 -4.22 9.24 15.98
N ARG A 543 -4.23 9.88 14.82
CA ARG A 543 -3.17 9.83 13.83
C ARG A 543 -2.53 11.20 13.69
N PHE A 544 -1.26 11.29 14.07
CA PHE A 544 -0.43 12.48 13.92
C PHE A 544 0.35 12.36 12.62
N ARG A 545 0.23 13.30 11.71
CA ARG A 545 0.84 13.23 10.38
C ARG A 545 1.58 14.49 9.99
N LEU A 546 2.66 14.32 9.21
CA LEU A 546 3.49 15.40 8.70
C LEU A 546 4.19 14.95 7.41
N ALA A 547 3.93 15.63 6.31
CA ALA A 547 4.65 15.42 5.06
C ALA A 547 5.97 16.19 5.07
N THR A 548 7.08 15.57 5.46
CA THR A 548 8.40 16.22 5.52
C THR A 548 9.55 15.32 5.09
N PRO A 549 10.55 15.82 4.34
CA PRO A 549 11.84 15.18 4.15
C PRO A 549 12.85 15.46 5.28
N GLY A 550 12.45 16.23 6.33
CA GLY A 550 13.32 16.76 7.37
C GLY A 550 13.18 16.11 8.73
N ASN A 551 13.71 16.77 9.74
CA ASN A 551 13.77 16.33 11.13
C ASN A 551 12.40 16.41 11.86
N GLY A 552 11.40 17.04 11.25
CA GLY A 552 10.03 17.12 11.74
C GLY A 552 9.87 17.87 13.05
N PHE A 553 8.83 17.43 13.81
CA PHE A 553 8.41 18.05 15.06
C PHE A 553 7.95 17.01 16.08
N LEU A 554 7.93 17.43 17.36
CA LEU A 554 7.32 16.70 18.47
C LEU A 554 5.92 17.28 18.73
N TYR A 555 4.88 16.46 18.68
CA TYR A 555 3.49 16.86 18.87
C TYR A 555 2.97 16.48 20.23
N THR A 556 2.25 17.40 20.87
CA THR A 556 1.51 17.14 22.11
C THR A 556 0.08 17.67 21.94
N LEU A 557 -0.92 16.82 22.20
CA LEU A 557 -2.33 17.19 22.18
C LEU A 557 -2.96 16.84 23.51
N ASN A 558 -3.53 17.86 24.16
CA ASN A 558 -4.35 17.71 25.36
C ASN A 558 -5.79 18.13 25.05
N LEU A 559 -6.75 17.30 25.42
CA LEU A 559 -8.18 17.57 25.26
C LEU A 559 -8.76 18.00 26.59
N ASP A 560 -9.33 19.22 26.64
CA ASP A 560 -10.05 19.77 27.79
C ASP A 560 -11.55 19.59 27.59
N TYR A 561 -12.11 18.61 28.29
CA TYR A 561 -13.56 18.35 28.34
C TYR A 561 -14.19 19.25 29.41
N GLN A 562 -14.93 20.25 28.99
CA GLN A 562 -15.58 21.24 29.87
C GLN A 562 -17.00 20.79 30.21
N ALA A 563 -17.22 20.55 31.50
CA ALA A 563 -18.50 20.10 32.00
C ALA A 563 -19.60 21.16 31.77
N GLY A 564 -20.71 20.74 31.20
CA GLY A 564 -21.87 21.61 30.92
C GLY A 564 -22.98 20.84 30.25
N THR A 565 -24.01 21.57 29.84
CA THR A 565 -25.12 20.99 29.08
C THR A 565 -25.06 21.50 27.66
N PRO A 566 -24.68 20.65 26.69
CA PRO A 566 -24.59 21.04 25.30
C PRO A 566 -25.95 21.43 24.75
N THR A 567 -25.97 22.26 23.73
CA THR A 567 -27.23 22.63 23.04
C THR A 567 -27.90 21.38 22.45
N HIS A 568 -27.09 20.48 21.89
CA HIS A 568 -27.49 19.17 21.40
C HIS A 568 -26.49 18.12 21.89
N ALA A 569 -27.00 17.04 22.46
CA ALA A 569 -26.15 16.02 23.09
C ALA A 569 -25.55 15.02 22.12
N TYR A 570 -26.00 14.98 20.88
CA TYR A 570 -25.58 14.00 19.86
C TYR A 570 -25.21 14.69 18.55
N SER A 571 -24.14 14.21 17.92
CA SER A 571 -23.75 14.61 16.57
C SER A 571 -23.52 13.40 15.68
N SER A 572 -23.68 13.58 14.38
CA SER A 572 -23.23 12.64 13.36
C SER A 572 -22.39 13.39 12.34
N ILE A 573 -21.33 12.77 11.85
CA ILE A 573 -20.32 13.37 10.98
C ILE A 573 -20.31 12.60 9.66
N THR A 574 -20.61 13.30 8.57
CA THR A 574 -20.57 12.73 7.22
C THR A 574 -19.56 13.49 6.39
N LYS A 575 -18.61 12.78 5.75
CA LYS A 575 -17.64 13.38 4.84
C LYS A 575 -18.33 13.83 3.56
N LEU A 576 -17.93 14.97 3.05
CA LEU A 576 -18.35 15.47 1.76
C LEU A 576 -17.14 15.53 0.80
N TRP A 577 -16.58 16.71 0.58
CA TRP A 577 -15.35 16.86 -0.21
C TRP A 577 -14.15 16.64 0.69
N TYR A 578 -13.32 15.64 0.35
CA TYR A 578 -12.24 15.19 1.24
C TYR A 578 -11.05 14.66 0.43
N GLU A 579 -10.44 15.55 -0.37
CA GLU A 579 -9.35 15.20 -1.29
C GLU A 579 -8.43 16.39 -1.56
N THR A 580 -7.38 16.14 -2.31
CA THR A 580 -6.55 17.18 -2.93
C THR A 580 -7.06 17.39 -4.35
N TYR A 581 -7.41 18.61 -4.67
CA TYR A 581 -7.98 19.01 -5.97
C TYR A 581 -7.03 19.94 -6.71
N ASP A 582 -6.82 19.71 -7.99
CA ASP A 582 -6.13 20.66 -8.86
C ASP A 582 -6.89 21.98 -8.86
N PHE A 583 -6.14 23.10 -8.85
CA PHE A 583 -6.74 24.44 -8.89
C PHE A 583 -6.35 25.16 -10.18
N GLY A 584 -7.36 25.63 -10.93
CA GLY A 584 -7.18 26.33 -12.20
C GLY A 584 -6.80 25.43 -13.39
N ASN A 585 -6.96 24.10 -13.27
CA ASN A 585 -6.72 23.16 -14.36
C ASN A 585 -7.75 23.38 -15.49
N MET A 586 -7.28 23.78 -16.67
CA MET A 586 -8.12 24.13 -17.83
C MET A 586 -8.99 22.97 -18.33
N ASP A 587 -8.57 21.73 -18.15
CA ASP A 587 -9.35 20.54 -18.53
C ASP A 587 -10.50 20.29 -17.55
N ASN A 588 -10.39 20.74 -16.31
CA ASN A 588 -11.41 20.60 -15.27
C ASN A 588 -11.27 21.71 -14.21
N LEU A 589 -11.83 22.89 -14.47
CA LEU A 589 -11.79 24.02 -13.54
C LEU A 589 -12.59 23.81 -12.25
N GLN A 590 -13.54 22.86 -12.26
CA GLN A 590 -14.40 22.55 -11.11
C GLN A 590 -14.31 21.04 -10.81
N PRO A 591 -13.25 20.59 -10.15
CA PRO A 591 -12.99 19.16 -9.96
C PRO A 591 -13.85 18.51 -8.88
N THR A 592 -14.55 19.30 -8.06
CA THR A 592 -15.38 18.80 -6.96
C THR A 592 -16.68 18.20 -7.50
N ALA A 593 -17.06 17.03 -6.98
CA ALA A 593 -18.35 16.42 -7.31
C ALA A 593 -19.51 17.20 -6.69
N GLU A 594 -20.67 17.19 -7.36
CA GLU A 594 -21.94 17.56 -6.76
C GLU A 594 -22.42 16.40 -5.91
N ILE A 595 -22.91 16.67 -4.69
CA ILE A 595 -23.29 15.67 -3.69
C ILE A 595 -24.75 15.87 -3.32
N ASN A 596 -25.55 14.81 -3.44
CA ASN A 596 -26.90 14.77 -2.89
C ASN A 596 -26.88 14.16 -1.49
N ALA A 597 -27.45 14.86 -0.52
CA ALA A 597 -27.47 14.47 0.88
C ALA A 597 -28.90 14.36 1.40
N GLN A 598 -29.22 13.23 2.05
CA GLN A 598 -30.52 12.99 2.72
C GLN A 598 -30.28 12.97 4.22
N TYR A 599 -30.98 13.86 4.93
CA TYR A 599 -30.87 13.94 6.38
C TYR A 599 -31.61 12.81 7.07
N PRO A 600 -31.04 12.22 8.15
CA PRO A 600 -31.76 11.26 8.97
C PRO A 600 -32.87 11.92 9.79
N ASP A 601 -33.76 11.09 10.30
CA ASP A 601 -34.75 11.55 11.28
C ASP A 601 -34.07 12.12 12.54
N ASN A 602 -34.78 12.98 13.27
CA ASN A 602 -34.40 13.61 14.55
C ASN A 602 -33.27 14.65 14.47
N VAL A 603 -32.88 15.10 13.29
CA VAL A 603 -31.93 16.23 13.13
C VAL A 603 -32.66 17.53 13.56
N LEU A 604 -32.03 18.26 14.45
CA LEU A 604 -32.51 19.56 14.95
C LEU A 604 -31.73 20.74 14.42
N ALA A 605 -30.44 20.54 14.12
CA ALA A 605 -29.57 21.50 13.48
C ALA A 605 -28.54 20.77 12.59
N ALA A 606 -28.02 21.47 11.59
CA ALA A 606 -26.97 20.99 10.76
C ALA A 606 -25.98 22.10 10.40
N LYS A 607 -24.72 21.74 10.22
CA LYS A 607 -23.69 22.66 9.73
C LYS A 607 -22.79 21.96 8.69
N LEU A 608 -22.44 22.69 7.67
CA LEU A 608 -21.33 22.32 6.80
C LEU A 608 -20.05 22.93 7.40
N LYS A 609 -19.11 22.07 7.79
CA LYS A 609 -17.80 22.44 8.31
C LYS A 609 -16.74 22.13 7.23
N LEU A 610 -15.94 23.13 6.86
CA LEU A 610 -15.01 23.01 5.76
C LEU A 610 -13.66 23.66 6.09
N VAL A 611 -12.57 23.00 5.76
CA VAL A 611 -11.23 23.58 5.71
C VAL A 611 -10.66 23.39 4.31
N SER A 612 -10.11 24.45 3.74
CA SER A 612 -9.42 24.44 2.45
C SER A 612 -8.12 25.20 2.58
N THR A 613 -7.02 24.60 2.12
CA THR A 613 -5.69 25.21 2.13
C THR A 613 -5.09 25.14 0.75
N GLY A 614 -4.67 26.29 0.22
CA GLY A 614 -4.02 26.42 -1.09
C GLY A 614 -2.53 26.16 -1.02
N HIS A 615 -2.02 25.35 -1.92
CA HIS A 615 -0.60 24.99 -2.01
C HIS A 615 -0.12 25.00 -3.45
N GLY A 616 1.21 25.11 -3.60
CA GLY A 616 1.83 25.33 -4.88
C GLY A 616 1.86 26.81 -5.22
N TRP A 617 2.99 27.28 -5.73
CA TRP A 617 3.16 28.64 -6.21
C TRP A 617 4.20 28.67 -7.34
N GLY A 618 4.10 29.65 -8.19
CA GLY A 618 5.07 29.89 -9.23
C GLY A 618 5.05 31.35 -9.67
N ASP A 619 6.18 31.80 -10.14
CA ASP A 619 6.30 33.14 -10.71
C ASP A 619 5.56 33.22 -12.06
N ASN A 620 5.11 34.42 -12.38
CA ASN A 620 4.70 34.91 -13.69
C ASN A 620 3.34 34.43 -14.21
N ASN A 621 3.12 33.13 -14.45
CA ASN A 621 1.91 32.67 -15.14
C ASN A 621 0.88 32.01 -14.24
N THR A 622 1.22 31.75 -12.99
CA THR A 622 0.33 31.13 -12.01
C THR A 622 -0.39 32.14 -11.12
N ALA A 623 -0.05 33.45 -11.23
CA ALA A 623 -0.53 34.51 -10.32
C ALA A 623 -0.28 34.20 -8.83
N ASN A 624 0.78 33.41 -8.54
CA ASN A 624 1.15 32.87 -7.23
C ASN A 624 0.11 31.88 -6.62
N ALA A 625 -0.80 31.37 -7.44
CA ALA A 625 -1.78 30.42 -6.93
C ALA A 625 -1.15 29.02 -6.78
N ALA A 626 -1.63 28.19 -5.86
CA ALA A 626 -2.80 28.49 -4.99
C ALA A 626 -2.38 29.03 -3.62
N GLU A 627 -1.07 29.07 -3.32
CA GLU A 627 -0.59 29.43 -1.98
C GLU A 627 -0.79 30.90 -1.64
N PHE A 628 -0.51 31.80 -2.61
CA PHE A 628 -0.52 33.26 -2.42
C PHE A 628 -1.56 33.97 -3.26
N HIS A 629 -2.60 33.28 -3.68
CA HIS A 629 -3.72 33.83 -4.44
C HIS A 629 -4.93 34.00 -3.53
N GLU A 630 -5.46 35.24 -3.44
CA GLU A 630 -6.64 35.54 -2.65
C GLU A 630 -7.88 35.15 -3.43
N ASP A 631 -8.58 34.10 -2.97
CA ASP A 631 -9.71 33.49 -3.66
C ASP A 631 -10.99 33.54 -2.86
N THR A 632 -12.13 33.55 -3.58
CA THR A 632 -13.46 33.35 -2.99
C THR A 632 -14.15 32.19 -3.67
N HIS A 633 -14.28 31.10 -2.95
CA HIS A 633 -15.02 29.92 -3.38
C HIS A 633 -16.49 30.01 -2.96
N HIS A 634 -17.36 29.24 -3.60
CA HIS A 634 -18.79 29.30 -3.36
C HIS A 634 -19.36 27.94 -3.03
N ILE A 635 -20.29 27.91 -2.06
CA ILE A 635 -21.09 26.73 -1.76
C ILE A 635 -22.49 26.95 -2.28
N TRP A 636 -22.92 26.06 -3.15
CA TRP A 636 -24.25 26.05 -3.75
C TRP A 636 -25.10 25.00 -3.06
N VAL A 637 -26.34 25.37 -2.71
CA VAL A 637 -27.34 24.47 -2.15
C VAL A 637 -28.56 24.51 -3.05
N ASP A 638 -29.01 23.37 -3.55
CA ASP A 638 -30.16 23.22 -4.46
C ASP A 638 -30.06 24.14 -5.70
N GLY A 639 -28.87 24.22 -6.28
CA GLY A 639 -28.58 25.04 -7.46
C GLY A 639 -28.56 26.55 -7.21
N ASN A 640 -28.56 26.99 -5.93
CA ASN A 640 -28.41 28.39 -5.58
C ASN A 640 -27.09 28.63 -4.86
N GLN A 641 -26.35 29.66 -5.26
CA GLN A 641 -25.18 30.11 -4.48
C GLN A 641 -25.66 30.59 -3.12
N THR A 642 -25.31 29.87 -2.07
CA THR A 642 -25.87 30.08 -0.72
C THR A 642 -24.84 30.65 0.24
N PHE A 643 -23.59 30.18 0.17
CA PHE A 643 -22.50 30.63 1.02
C PHE A 643 -21.26 30.97 0.19
N GLU A 644 -20.41 31.81 0.77
CA GLU A 644 -19.12 32.21 0.22
C GLU A 644 -18.03 31.84 1.20
N GLN A 645 -16.90 31.34 0.68
CA GLN A 645 -15.69 31.10 1.43
C GLN A 645 -14.60 32.02 0.91
N HIS A 646 -14.26 33.04 1.66
CA HIS A 646 -13.06 33.83 1.40
C HIS A 646 -11.86 33.03 1.90
N ASN A 647 -11.18 32.35 0.98
CA ASN A 647 -10.09 31.42 1.28
C ASN A 647 -8.76 32.17 1.45
N TRP A 648 -8.71 33.08 2.42
CA TRP A 648 -7.56 33.92 2.70
C TRP A 648 -7.29 34.06 4.20
N SER A 649 -6.01 34.10 4.58
CA SER A 649 -5.57 34.24 5.97
C SER A 649 -4.52 35.32 6.07
N ASP A 650 -4.78 36.34 6.90
CA ASP A 650 -3.79 37.37 7.28
C ASP A 650 -2.80 36.75 8.28
N CYS A 651 -1.51 36.73 7.94
CA CYS A 651 -0.49 36.03 8.72
C CYS A 651 0.39 36.93 9.59
N ASP A 652 0.28 38.27 9.48
CA ASP A 652 0.98 39.22 10.34
C ASP A 652 0.01 40.19 11.03
N PRO A 653 -0.28 40.01 12.34
CA PRO A 653 0.28 39.00 13.24
C PRO A 653 -0.26 37.59 13.01
N ASN A 654 0.58 36.59 13.31
CA ASN A 654 0.15 35.20 13.19
C ASN A 654 -1.12 34.91 14.02
N PRO A 655 -2.17 34.22 13.48
CA PRO A 655 -3.44 34.02 14.17
C PRO A 655 -3.32 33.32 15.53
N ASP A 656 -2.43 32.32 15.65
CA ASP A 656 -2.18 31.60 16.91
C ASP A 656 -1.02 32.19 17.71
N GLY A 657 -0.53 33.36 17.33
CA GLY A 657 0.54 34.06 18.04
C GLY A 657 1.95 33.51 17.78
N CYS A 658 2.10 32.60 16.84
CA CYS A 658 3.39 32.04 16.43
C CYS A 658 4.19 33.03 15.56
N ASN A 659 4.57 34.15 16.13
CA ASN A 659 5.31 35.18 15.43
C ASN A 659 6.83 34.95 15.48
N ASN A 660 7.59 35.70 14.69
CA ASN A 660 9.06 35.69 14.66
C ASN A 660 9.68 34.35 14.23
N GLN A 661 9.05 33.65 13.33
CA GLN A 661 9.58 32.45 12.69
C GLN A 661 10.78 32.78 11.79
N ASN A 662 11.58 31.78 11.43
CA ASN A 662 12.82 31.98 10.64
C ASN A 662 12.57 32.24 9.15
N GLY A 663 11.38 31.94 8.61
CA GLY A 663 11.07 32.05 7.18
C GLY A 663 10.09 33.17 6.83
N THR A 664 9.37 32.97 5.73
CA THR A 664 8.44 33.95 5.13
C THR A 664 7.03 33.87 5.72
N TRP A 665 6.92 33.62 7.03
CA TRP A 665 5.67 33.39 7.75
C TRP A 665 4.68 34.55 7.67
N PHE A 666 5.15 35.76 7.47
CA PHE A 666 4.39 37.02 7.51
C PHE A 666 3.65 37.34 6.19
N PHE A 667 3.80 36.52 5.15
CA PHE A 667 3.00 36.67 3.95
C PHE A 667 1.66 36.00 4.14
N ASP A 668 0.59 36.69 3.77
CA ASP A 668 -0.76 36.16 3.77
C ASP A 668 -0.91 35.04 2.75
N ARG A 669 -1.79 34.06 3.04
CA ARG A 669 -1.93 32.83 2.24
C ARG A 669 -3.35 32.37 2.10
N ALA A 670 -3.60 31.53 1.08
CA ALA A 670 -4.89 30.94 0.82
C ALA A 670 -5.30 29.90 1.89
N GLY A 671 -6.03 30.39 2.89
CA GLY A 671 -6.68 29.57 3.93
C GLY A 671 -5.75 29.00 5.01
N TRP A 672 -4.52 29.53 5.20
CA TRP A 672 -3.62 29.06 6.26
C TRP A 672 -2.49 30.04 6.57
N CYS A 673 -1.86 29.88 7.72
CA CYS A 673 -0.62 30.57 8.07
C CYS A 673 0.38 29.59 8.68
N PRO A 674 1.70 29.71 8.41
CA PRO A 674 2.71 28.89 9.07
C PRO A 674 2.66 29.06 10.59
N GLY A 675 2.67 27.96 11.32
CA GLY A 675 2.59 27.96 12.79
C GLY A 675 1.19 28.19 13.34
N SER A 676 0.14 27.96 12.52
CA SER A 676 -1.25 28.08 12.95
C SER A 676 -2.08 26.91 12.48
N ILE A 677 -3.19 26.65 13.20
CA ILE A 677 -4.26 25.77 12.74
C ILE A 677 -4.96 26.48 11.58
N ALA A 678 -5.15 25.77 10.47
CA ALA A 678 -5.95 26.29 9.37
C ALA A 678 -7.40 26.49 9.80
N PRO A 679 -8.02 27.62 9.47
CA PRO A 679 -9.36 27.93 9.94
C PRO A 679 -10.42 27.01 9.35
N TRP A 680 -11.30 26.50 10.19
CA TRP A 680 -12.51 25.82 9.77
C TRP A 680 -13.61 26.85 9.50
N PHE A 681 -14.24 26.77 8.34
CA PHE A 681 -15.42 27.56 7.99
C PHE A 681 -16.67 26.78 8.36
N ASP A 682 -17.57 27.41 9.09
CA ASP A 682 -18.84 26.83 9.52
C ASP A 682 -20.01 27.52 8.81
N TYR A 683 -20.84 26.76 8.10
CA TYR A 683 -22.02 27.24 7.39
C TYR A 683 -23.27 26.58 7.97
N ASP A 684 -24.25 27.41 8.39
CA ASP A 684 -25.50 26.93 8.98
C ASP A 684 -26.40 26.30 7.92
N MET A 685 -26.57 24.98 7.99
CA MET A 685 -27.42 24.19 7.13
C MET A 685 -28.77 23.86 7.71
N SER A 686 -29.12 24.42 8.90
CA SER A 686 -30.35 24.09 9.64
C SER A 686 -31.64 24.47 8.88
N ALA A 687 -31.58 25.39 7.92
CA ALA A 687 -32.72 25.75 7.07
C ALA A 687 -33.12 24.62 6.11
N PHE A 688 -32.24 23.63 5.84
CA PHE A 688 -32.41 22.59 4.83
C PHE A 688 -32.77 21.23 5.41
N ILE A 689 -32.69 21.01 6.73
CA ILE A 689 -32.87 19.69 7.38
C ILE A 689 -34.28 19.08 7.21
N ASN A 690 -35.26 19.84 6.79
CA ASN A 690 -36.63 19.33 6.55
C ASN A 690 -36.89 18.99 5.08
N GLN A 691 -35.90 19.03 4.23
CA GLN A 691 -36.02 18.61 2.86
C GLN A 691 -35.75 17.10 2.74
N ASP A 692 -36.39 16.43 1.80
CA ASP A 692 -36.15 14.99 1.56
C ASP A 692 -34.70 14.74 1.08
N GLU A 693 -34.17 15.67 0.29
CA GLU A 693 -32.80 15.62 -0.25
C GLU A 693 -32.30 17.05 -0.50
N VAL A 694 -31.02 17.27 -0.30
CA VAL A 694 -30.33 18.55 -0.54
C VAL A 694 -29.13 18.32 -1.46
N THR A 695 -29.07 19.06 -2.54
CA THR A 695 -27.93 19.01 -3.46
C THR A 695 -26.87 20.03 -3.04
N LEU A 696 -25.65 19.59 -2.83
CA LEU A 696 -24.51 20.40 -2.43
C LEU A 696 -23.48 20.46 -3.55
N LYS A 697 -22.93 21.66 -3.84
CA LYS A 697 -21.81 21.82 -4.75
C LYS A 697 -20.83 22.84 -4.18
N TYR A 698 -19.55 22.48 -4.18
CA TYR A 698 -18.47 23.39 -3.84
C TYR A 698 -17.82 23.86 -5.13
N VAL A 699 -17.80 25.16 -5.37
CA VAL A 699 -17.32 25.77 -6.61
C VAL A 699 -16.11 26.61 -6.30
N PHE A 700 -14.99 26.27 -6.91
CA PHE A 700 -13.75 27.04 -6.82
C PHE A 700 -13.90 28.38 -7.56
N ASP A 701 -13.01 29.34 -7.25
CA ASP A 701 -12.99 30.61 -7.93
C ASP A 701 -12.96 30.40 -9.45
N GLU A 702 -13.97 30.97 -10.16
CA GLU A 702 -14.15 30.79 -11.60
C GLU A 702 -13.25 31.70 -12.44
N ASP A 703 -12.67 32.74 -11.81
CA ASP A 703 -11.84 33.74 -12.49
C ASP A 703 -10.37 33.30 -12.58
N TYR A 704 -9.97 32.23 -11.85
CA TYR A 704 -8.61 31.72 -11.89
C TYR A 704 -8.42 30.58 -12.88
N THR A 705 -7.33 30.66 -13.65
CA THR A 705 -6.86 29.61 -14.55
C THR A 705 -5.34 29.50 -14.47
N ASP A 706 -4.82 28.31 -14.21
CA ASP A 706 -3.41 28.01 -14.23
C ASP A 706 -2.89 27.84 -15.67
N PHE A 707 -2.26 28.85 -16.22
CA PHE A 707 -1.65 28.80 -17.55
C PHE A 707 -0.41 27.90 -17.62
N CYS A 708 0.18 27.54 -16.50
CA CYS A 708 1.33 26.64 -16.41
C CYS A 708 0.97 25.17 -16.18
N ASN A 709 -0.33 24.83 -16.08
CA ASN A 709 -0.75 23.45 -15.91
C ASN A 709 -0.21 22.57 -17.05
N ALA A 710 0.29 21.39 -16.71
CA ALA A 710 0.85 20.45 -17.68
C ALA A 710 -0.15 19.99 -18.75
N SER A 711 -1.45 20.09 -18.49
CA SER A 711 -2.51 19.82 -19.44
C SER A 711 -2.71 20.95 -20.48
N ASN A 712 -2.14 22.14 -20.26
CA ASN A 712 -2.26 23.26 -21.21
C ASN A 712 -1.35 23.05 -22.44
N PRO A 713 -1.90 22.75 -23.63
CA PRO A 713 -1.10 22.46 -24.82
C PRO A 713 -0.36 23.70 -25.37
N ASP A 714 -0.77 24.89 -24.99
CA ASP A 714 -0.19 26.16 -25.44
C ASP A 714 0.96 26.64 -24.57
N CYS A 715 1.20 25.97 -23.41
CA CYS A 715 2.30 26.27 -22.51
C CYS A 715 3.43 25.25 -22.65
N GLN A 716 4.57 25.68 -23.19
CA GLN A 716 5.86 25.02 -23.03
C GLN A 716 6.76 25.95 -22.25
N SER A 717 7.06 25.58 -21.00
CA SER A 717 7.84 26.39 -20.07
C SER A 717 9.12 26.93 -20.71
N GLY A 718 9.33 28.24 -20.64
CA GLY A 718 10.45 28.97 -21.28
C GLY A 718 10.41 29.07 -22.80
N VAL A 719 9.35 28.58 -23.49
CA VAL A 719 9.18 28.64 -24.97
C VAL A 719 7.94 29.43 -25.36
N THR A 720 6.76 29.00 -24.93
CA THR A 720 5.48 29.65 -25.27
C THR A 720 4.84 30.33 -24.06
N CYS A 721 5.25 30.02 -22.87
CA CYS A 721 4.91 30.68 -21.62
C CYS A 721 6.17 30.92 -20.78
N ASP A 722 6.16 31.97 -19.94
CA ASP A 722 7.30 32.39 -19.17
C ASP A 722 7.40 31.54 -17.90
N ASN A 723 8.57 30.94 -17.65
CA ASN A 723 9.02 30.37 -16.37
C ASN A 723 7.92 29.69 -15.54
N CYS A 724 7.27 28.68 -16.08
CA CYS A 724 6.44 27.79 -15.26
C CYS A 724 7.35 26.93 -14.40
N ASP A 725 7.07 26.88 -13.11
CA ASP A 725 7.77 26.00 -12.18
C ASP A 725 7.06 24.64 -12.18
N ASP A 726 7.57 23.68 -12.92
CA ASP A 726 6.95 22.36 -13.15
C ASP A 726 6.82 21.51 -11.86
N GLY A 727 7.36 21.98 -10.72
CA GLY A 727 7.34 21.27 -9.45
C GLY A 727 6.23 21.69 -8.47
N PHE A 728 5.46 22.76 -8.77
CA PHE A 728 4.56 23.37 -7.80
C PHE A 728 3.17 23.66 -8.38
N ASN A 729 2.52 22.64 -8.93
CA ASN A 729 1.19 22.79 -9.47
C ASN A 729 0.19 23.29 -8.41
N PRO A 730 -0.60 24.35 -8.72
CA PRO A 730 -1.61 24.86 -7.82
C PRO A 730 -2.65 23.79 -7.46
N HIS A 731 -2.88 23.61 -6.15
CA HIS A 731 -3.90 22.68 -5.66
C HIS A 731 -4.48 23.13 -4.33
N LEU A 732 -5.69 22.68 -4.07
CA LEU A 732 -6.38 22.88 -2.80
C LEU A 732 -6.49 21.54 -2.06
N ILE A 733 -6.08 21.51 -0.80
CA ILE A 733 -6.35 20.38 0.08
C ILE A 733 -7.64 20.72 0.84
N VAL A 734 -8.70 19.94 0.60
CA VAL A 734 -10.02 20.19 1.14
C VAL A 734 -10.43 19.06 2.06
N SER A 735 -10.94 19.39 3.26
CA SER A 735 -11.69 18.47 4.11
C SER A 735 -12.99 19.13 4.52
N SER A 736 -14.09 18.44 4.30
CA SER A 736 -15.42 18.97 4.68
C SER A 736 -16.33 17.89 5.23
N TYR A 737 -17.18 18.34 6.13
CA TYR A 737 -18.12 17.50 6.87
C TYR A 737 -19.51 18.15 6.91
N LEU A 738 -20.54 17.34 6.66
CA LEU A 738 -21.88 17.69 7.07
C LEU A 738 -22.10 17.13 8.49
N ILE A 739 -22.17 18.02 9.46
CA ILE A 739 -22.37 17.68 10.86
C ILE A 739 -23.85 17.91 11.19
N THR A 740 -24.53 16.87 11.61
CA THR A 740 -25.91 16.92 12.08
C THR A 740 -25.94 16.84 13.60
N LEU A 741 -26.88 17.56 14.22
CA LEU A 741 -27.00 17.74 15.66
C LEU A 741 -28.41 17.40 16.11
N GLY A 742 -28.56 16.75 17.27
CA GLY A 742 -29.85 16.38 17.82
C GLY A 742 -29.84 16.06 19.31
N ASP A 743 -31.03 15.87 19.88
CA ASP A 743 -31.23 15.54 21.30
C ASP A 743 -31.46 14.03 21.52
N ALA A 744 -31.35 13.27 20.48
CA ALA A 744 -31.34 11.80 20.47
C ALA A 744 -30.28 11.28 19.46
N PRO A 745 -29.85 10.03 19.56
CA PRO A 745 -28.96 9.43 18.60
C PRO A 745 -29.44 9.63 17.17
N LEU A 746 -28.51 10.06 16.31
CA LEU A 746 -28.78 10.34 14.90
C LEU A 746 -28.38 9.15 14.02
N GLY A 747 -29.14 8.95 12.95
CA GLY A 747 -28.71 8.15 11.82
C GLY A 747 -27.61 8.86 11.04
N GLU A 748 -27.11 8.20 10.02
CA GLU A 748 -26.17 8.82 9.08
C GLU A 748 -26.92 9.67 8.06
N VAL A 749 -26.25 10.72 7.58
CA VAL A 749 -26.67 11.38 6.35
C VAL A 749 -26.29 10.44 5.19
N ILE A 750 -27.26 10.11 4.36
CA ILE A 750 -27.01 9.33 3.14
C ILE A 750 -26.57 10.30 2.05
N THR A 751 -25.43 10.05 1.44
CA THR A 751 -24.93 10.83 0.31
C THR A 751 -24.76 9.93 -0.90
N ASP A 752 -24.89 10.48 -2.11
CA ASP A 752 -24.63 9.74 -3.34
C ASP A 752 -23.12 9.59 -3.64
N ASN A 753 -22.25 10.27 -2.91
CA ASN A 753 -20.81 9.98 -2.86
C ASN A 753 -20.52 8.65 -2.15
N GLU A 754 -21.37 8.25 -1.24
CA GLU A 754 -21.46 6.90 -0.71
C GLU A 754 -22.57 6.16 -1.48
N ASN A 755 -22.39 5.93 -2.78
CA ASN A 755 -22.98 4.77 -3.40
C ASN A 755 -22.30 3.54 -2.77
N ILE A 756 -22.61 3.29 -1.51
CA ILE A 756 -22.68 1.95 -0.98
C ILE A 756 -23.97 1.39 -1.61
N GLU A 757 -23.92 1.12 -2.91
CA GLU A 757 -24.75 0.04 -3.42
C GLU A 757 -24.46 -1.13 -2.49
N PRO A 758 -25.47 -1.76 -1.87
CA PRO A 758 -25.24 -2.83 -0.92
C PRO A 758 -24.26 -3.80 -1.56
N LYS A 759 -23.13 -4.07 -0.90
CA LYS A 759 -22.08 -4.91 -1.46
C LYS A 759 -22.68 -6.26 -1.77
N LEU A 760 -22.88 -6.54 -3.04
CA LEU A 760 -23.48 -7.79 -3.49
C LEU A 760 -22.58 -8.94 -3.03
N ALA A 761 -23.11 -9.82 -2.20
CA ALA A 761 -22.43 -11.05 -1.82
C ALA A 761 -22.53 -12.06 -2.97
N PHE A 762 -21.41 -12.28 -3.64
CA PHE A 762 -21.30 -13.31 -4.70
C PHE A 762 -19.90 -13.91 -4.69
N HIS A 763 -19.75 -15.03 -5.37
CA HIS A 763 -18.48 -15.72 -5.52
C HIS A 763 -18.25 -16.15 -6.97
N VAL A 764 -17.00 -16.06 -7.44
CA VAL A 764 -16.61 -16.46 -8.80
C VAL A 764 -15.67 -17.65 -8.76
N PHE A 765 -16.03 -18.72 -9.43
CA PHE A 765 -15.21 -19.93 -9.53
C PHE A 765 -15.33 -20.63 -10.90
N PRO A 766 -14.33 -21.44 -11.28
CA PRO A 766 -13.03 -21.59 -10.65
C PRO A 766 -12.17 -20.33 -10.79
N ASN A 767 -11.32 -20.07 -9.81
CA ASN A 767 -10.33 -19.02 -9.86
C ASN A 767 -9.01 -19.59 -9.29
N PRO A 768 -7.96 -19.81 -10.11
CA PRO A 768 -7.81 -19.50 -11.54
C PRO A 768 -8.69 -20.31 -12.49
N SER A 769 -8.86 -19.81 -13.73
CA SER A 769 -9.67 -20.43 -14.78
C SER A 769 -9.03 -20.28 -16.17
N LYS A 770 -9.39 -21.17 -17.09
CA LYS A 770 -9.06 -21.02 -18.53
C LYS A 770 -10.08 -20.18 -19.31
N GLY A 771 -10.71 -19.19 -18.62
CA GLY A 771 -11.69 -18.30 -19.20
C GLY A 771 -13.14 -18.70 -18.97
N ASN A 772 -13.43 -19.84 -18.33
CA ASN A 772 -14.77 -20.28 -17.99
C ASN A 772 -15.03 -20.01 -16.50
N PHE A 773 -16.03 -19.20 -16.20
CA PHE A 773 -16.37 -18.79 -14.84
C PHE A 773 -17.82 -19.04 -14.51
N ASN A 774 -18.08 -19.32 -13.24
CA ASN A 774 -19.41 -19.34 -12.64
C ASN A 774 -19.50 -18.23 -11.61
N ILE A 775 -20.59 -17.49 -11.62
CA ILE A 775 -20.96 -16.54 -10.58
C ILE A 775 -22.03 -17.21 -9.74
N GLU A 776 -21.78 -17.36 -8.46
CA GLU A 776 -22.75 -17.81 -7.46
C GLU A 776 -23.22 -16.61 -6.63
N LEU A 777 -24.50 -16.29 -6.71
CA LEU A 777 -25.13 -15.22 -5.94
C LEU A 777 -25.61 -15.78 -4.61
N ALA A 778 -25.43 -15.03 -3.52
CA ALA A 778 -25.92 -15.43 -2.20
C ALA A 778 -27.45 -15.43 -2.09
N GLU A 779 -28.13 -14.62 -2.92
CA GLU A 779 -29.60 -14.51 -2.95
C GLU A 779 -30.13 -14.28 -4.38
N GLN A 780 -31.43 -14.49 -4.56
CA GLN A 780 -32.10 -14.30 -5.84
C GLN A 780 -32.25 -12.81 -6.17
N VAL A 781 -31.86 -12.40 -7.39
CA VAL A 781 -31.97 -11.04 -7.90
C VAL A 781 -32.88 -10.98 -9.13
N GLU A 782 -33.47 -9.82 -9.44
CA GLU A 782 -34.34 -9.63 -10.60
C GLU A 782 -33.52 -9.35 -11.89
N THR A 783 -32.42 -8.62 -11.75
CA THR A 783 -31.53 -8.30 -12.86
C THR A 783 -30.07 -8.52 -12.48
N MET A 784 -29.25 -8.93 -13.42
CA MET A 784 -27.81 -9.05 -13.25
C MET A 784 -27.09 -8.60 -14.51
N LYS A 785 -26.17 -7.67 -14.35
CA LYS A 785 -25.20 -7.26 -15.37
C LYS A 785 -23.81 -7.62 -14.92
N VAL A 786 -23.07 -8.36 -15.74
CA VAL A 786 -21.69 -8.74 -15.51
C VAL A 786 -20.80 -7.98 -16.48
N ARG A 787 -19.75 -7.36 -15.99
CA ARG A 787 -18.69 -6.72 -16.78
C ARG A 787 -17.35 -7.29 -16.37
N VAL A 788 -16.45 -7.49 -17.31
CA VAL A 788 -15.10 -7.97 -17.01
C VAL A 788 -14.09 -7.00 -17.58
N PHE A 789 -13.15 -6.60 -16.77
CA PHE A 789 -12.08 -5.65 -17.12
C PHE A 789 -10.73 -6.34 -17.05
N ASN A 790 -9.84 -6.02 -17.98
CA ASN A 790 -8.44 -6.43 -17.92
C ASN A 790 -7.64 -5.52 -16.94
N ASN A 791 -6.36 -5.82 -16.75
CA ASN A 791 -5.46 -5.06 -15.87
C ASN A 791 -5.19 -3.61 -16.32
N LEU A 792 -5.63 -3.20 -17.52
CA LEU A 792 -5.57 -1.83 -18.03
C LEU A 792 -6.91 -1.08 -17.85
N GLY A 793 -7.90 -1.69 -17.18
CA GLY A 793 -9.24 -1.11 -17.01
C GLY A 793 -10.12 -1.15 -18.25
N GLN A 794 -9.74 -1.88 -19.31
CA GLN A 794 -10.55 -2.00 -20.51
C GLN A 794 -11.59 -3.11 -20.34
N GLU A 795 -12.86 -2.82 -20.66
CA GLU A 795 -13.92 -3.82 -20.67
C GLU A 795 -13.69 -4.83 -21.79
N VAL A 796 -13.53 -6.11 -21.42
CA VAL A 796 -13.27 -7.22 -22.35
C VAL A 796 -14.47 -8.14 -22.53
N PHE A 797 -15.46 -8.04 -21.64
CA PHE A 797 -16.68 -8.82 -21.69
C PHE A 797 -17.81 -8.11 -20.96
N SER A 798 -19.04 -8.25 -21.45
CA SER A 798 -20.27 -7.82 -20.76
C SER A 798 -21.42 -8.75 -21.09
N MET A 799 -22.28 -9.02 -20.12
CA MET A 799 -23.56 -9.71 -20.32
C MET A 799 -24.62 -9.18 -19.37
N GLU A 800 -25.89 -9.29 -19.77
CA GLU A 800 -27.05 -8.96 -18.95
C GLU A 800 -28.00 -10.16 -18.88
N ARG A 801 -28.65 -10.36 -17.73
CA ARG A 801 -29.64 -11.41 -17.47
C ARG A 801 -30.80 -10.84 -16.66
N GLU A 802 -32.02 -11.18 -17.09
CA GLU A 802 -33.24 -10.99 -16.30
C GLU A 802 -33.54 -12.30 -15.55
N ASN A 803 -33.89 -12.20 -14.27
CA ASN A 803 -34.17 -13.32 -13.35
C ASN A 803 -33.09 -14.42 -13.44
N PRO A 804 -31.79 -14.09 -13.23
CA PRO A 804 -30.73 -15.08 -13.30
C PRO A 804 -30.92 -16.16 -12.24
N THR A 805 -30.42 -17.34 -12.51
CA THR A 805 -30.32 -18.40 -11.47
C THR A 805 -29.19 -18.00 -10.49
N LEU A 806 -29.27 -18.52 -9.25
CA LEU A 806 -28.22 -18.29 -8.25
C LEU A 806 -26.81 -18.67 -8.76
N LEU A 807 -26.74 -19.60 -9.69
CA LEU A 807 -25.50 -19.97 -10.38
C LEU A 807 -25.59 -19.59 -11.86
N THR A 808 -24.73 -18.70 -12.32
CA THR A 808 -24.69 -18.24 -13.71
C THR A 808 -23.29 -18.42 -14.29
N SER A 809 -23.19 -19.12 -15.43
CA SER A 809 -21.92 -19.40 -16.10
C SER A 809 -21.69 -18.49 -17.29
N PHE A 810 -20.43 -18.11 -17.55
CA PHE A 810 -20.01 -17.39 -18.75
C PHE A 810 -18.58 -17.78 -19.17
N GLU A 811 -18.19 -17.45 -20.40
CA GLU A 811 -16.90 -17.75 -20.98
C GLU A 811 -16.28 -16.47 -21.57
N LEU A 812 -15.04 -16.21 -21.20
CA LEU A 812 -14.21 -15.17 -21.82
C LEU A 812 -13.49 -15.78 -23.03
N GLN A 813 -13.86 -15.34 -24.23
CA GLN A 813 -13.25 -15.83 -25.46
C GLN A 813 -12.05 -14.97 -25.88
N ASN A 814 -10.95 -15.59 -26.30
CA ASN A 814 -9.74 -14.94 -26.78
C ASN A 814 -9.09 -13.97 -25.79
N THR A 815 -9.15 -14.30 -24.50
CA THR A 815 -8.49 -13.53 -23.45
C THR A 815 -7.07 -14.02 -23.21
N ALA A 816 -6.14 -13.10 -22.99
CA ALA A 816 -4.76 -13.43 -22.60
C ALA A 816 -4.74 -13.93 -21.15
N SER A 817 -3.77 -14.76 -20.80
CA SER A 817 -3.52 -15.11 -19.38
C SER A 817 -3.19 -13.84 -18.59
N GLY A 818 -3.79 -13.68 -17.42
CA GLY A 818 -3.61 -12.49 -16.60
C GLY A 818 -4.70 -12.29 -15.56
N ILE A 819 -4.61 -11.14 -14.88
CA ILE A 819 -5.59 -10.73 -13.88
C ILE A 819 -6.72 -9.97 -14.55
N TYR A 820 -7.95 -10.30 -14.14
CA TYR A 820 -9.18 -9.64 -14.56
C TYR A 820 -10.02 -9.28 -13.33
N ILE A 821 -10.84 -8.23 -13.46
CA ILE A 821 -11.83 -7.85 -12.45
C ILE A 821 -13.21 -8.16 -13.04
N ILE A 822 -13.98 -8.95 -12.33
CA ILE A 822 -15.39 -9.22 -12.64
C ILE A 822 -16.22 -8.31 -11.74
N GLU A 823 -17.01 -7.45 -12.37
CA GLU A 823 -17.97 -6.55 -11.74
C GLU A 823 -19.37 -7.09 -12.01
N VAL A 824 -20.18 -7.25 -10.94
CA VAL A 824 -21.55 -7.73 -11.02
C VAL A 824 -22.49 -6.68 -10.45
N HIS A 825 -23.38 -6.16 -11.28
CA HIS A 825 -24.45 -5.23 -10.89
C HIS A 825 -25.77 -5.96 -10.84
N THR A 826 -26.55 -5.75 -9.81
CA THR A 826 -27.90 -6.31 -9.65
C THR A 826 -28.85 -5.25 -9.10
N ASP A 827 -30.16 -5.57 -9.06
CA ASP A 827 -31.16 -4.78 -8.36
C ASP A 827 -30.97 -4.72 -6.82
N LYS A 828 -29.99 -5.46 -6.29
CA LYS A 828 -29.67 -5.51 -4.86
C LYS A 828 -28.28 -5.01 -4.51
N GLY A 829 -27.51 -4.59 -5.49
CA GLY A 829 -26.20 -4.02 -5.26
C GLY A 829 -25.16 -4.36 -6.32
N ILE A 830 -23.94 -3.84 -6.10
CA ILE A 830 -22.75 -4.08 -6.94
C ILE A 830 -21.72 -4.87 -6.14
N GLY A 831 -21.04 -5.77 -6.82
CA GLY A 831 -19.90 -6.48 -6.26
C GLY A 831 -18.78 -6.61 -7.28
N MET A 832 -17.54 -6.71 -6.80
CA MET A 832 -16.35 -6.92 -7.62
C MET A 832 -15.53 -8.07 -7.07
N GLU A 833 -15.04 -8.94 -7.95
CA GLU A 833 -14.14 -10.02 -7.59
C GLU A 833 -12.97 -10.10 -8.58
N LYS A 834 -11.77 -10.31 -8.05
CA LYS A 834 -10.54 -10.46 -8.81
C LYS A 834 -10.39 -11.92 -9.23
N VAL A 835 -10.21 -12.17 -10.52
CA VAL A 835 -9.99 -13.52 -11.07
C VAL A 835 -8.71 -13.59 -11.89
N ILE A 836 -8.18 -14.81 -12.03
CA ILE A 836 -7.00 -15.12 -12.81
C ILE A 836 -7.43 -16.01 -14.00
N VAL A 837 -7.06 -15.60 -15.21
CA VAL A 837 -7.14 -16.40 -16.44
C VAL A 837 -5.77 -17.00 -16.71
N GLU A 838 -5.68 -18.34 -16.85
CA GLU A 838 -4.48 -19.11 -17.18
C GLU A 838 -4.31 -19.36 -18.66
#